data_7f3a6633ae83b6daa4a6cad3da758e1e
#
_entry.id   7f3a6633ae83b6daa4a6cad3da758e1e
#
_cell.length_a   1.000
_cell.length_b   1.000
_cell.length_c   1.000
_cell.angle_alpha   90.00
_cell.angle_beta   90.00
_cell.angle_gamma   90.00
#
_symmetry.space_group_name_H-M   'P 1'
#
loop_
_entity.id
_entity.type
_entity.pdbx_description
1 polymer ?
#
loop_
_entity_poly.entity_id
_entity_poly.type
_entity_poly.pdbx_seq_one_letter_code
_entity_poly.pdbx_strand_id
1 'polypeptide(L)'
;MSESANDSPASRRRPDPAHAPFDGPAFAGDAADPRALLMEPIASGPRSRGASRSPRSRGAAFRLTVLLMILAFLGGVFVVRLPAVSAALGAPPLGPVEDVFNTIRYGFVEEKKPDELVRGAIDGLIESLDDPYAEYIPPDDRDNFEKEMTGQYCGIGCEVESRDGWLTVVSPMEDSPALLAGVLPNDRIIKIGDESTYNKPVDDCVKLLVGKEGEPVHFTVLRDGQEIPFDIKRAQITSRSVRGVDRLRESGPDDLHGGWNWLIDPEKRIAYFRLSQFTPTAAEELSDAISAAMNEAAAPTADGKPGGELQGLILDLRENPGGAFEAAIEIADLFIDSGTIVSVKGRNNALGMNQTIAATAHDPASGYVQVSPDLPLLVMVDGLSASASEIVSGALQDHHRATILGSRTFGKGLVQTVLPLSHQTNAQVKLTTARYYLPSGRLIQREDESTQWGVDPTPGFFVPETDDQLADRLTRRRDLDVLRRRADPGADRPAEQWSDPDWVEHEAKDLPLAAALRVMRTRVSTGKFEPISDVQAQHGQIAIKELRDLERAERLTAMELARLDKRARALEKAAETGEKPHQVADLWSDDLKLNDGTVEVRDKDGKLVATLRITGRDLERWLANADVEPIKPAAQTPTPSPDPTAPTEPDHAPTDPSASAPPNPEPQTPPSEPQP
;
A
#
# COMPACT_ATOMS: atom_id res chain seq x y z
N MET A 1 57.20 39.36 24.57
CA MET A 1 56.67 40.45 25.35
C MET A 1 55.31 39.97 25.81
N SER A 2 55.37 39.49 26.97
CA SER A 2 54.74 39.79 28.27
C SER A 2 53.34 39.16 28.31
N GLU A 3 53.19 38.06 29.04
CA GLU A 3 52.87 38.01 30.50
C GLU A 3 51.46 38.49 30.74
N SER A 4 50.56 37.91 31.49
CA SER A 4 50.69 36.92 32.58
C SER A 4 49.27 36.54 33.04
N ALA A 5 49.13 35.37 33.47
CA ALA A 5 48.75 34.91 34.80
C ALA A 5 47.26 34.91 35.12
N ASN A 6 46.71 33.72 35.36
CA ASN A 6 46.45 33.12 36.65
C ASN A 6 45.25 33.69 37.40
N ASP A 7 44.18 32.90 37.53
CA ASP A 7 43.67 32.53 38.84
C ASP A 7 42.53 31.52 38.73
N SER A 8 42.76 30.35 39.33
CA SER A 8 41.69 29.44 39.80
C SER A 8 41.34 29.74 41.26
N PRO A 9 40.12 29.56 41.68
CA PRO A 9 39.94 28.82 42.94
C PRO A 9 38.90 27.72 42.92
N ALA A 10 39.38 26.57 43.33
CA ALA A 10 38.89 25.65 44.37
C ALA A 10 37.37 25.37 44.48
N SER A 11 37.08 24.10 44.18
CA SER A 11 36.30 23.18 45.00
C SER A 11 35.15 23.69 45.88
N ARG A 12 33.93 23.34 45.54
CA ARG A 12 32.93 22.94 46.54
C ARG A 12 32.16 21.74 46.04
N ARG A 13 32.48 20.57 46.62
CA ARG A 13 31.66 19.37 46.66
C ARG A 13 30.34 19.71 47.35
N ARG A 14 29.20 19.32 46.77
CA ARG A 14 27.94 19.07 47.48
C ARG A 14 27.58 17.63 47.39
N PRO A 15 26.96 17.08 48.43
CA PRO A 15 26.85 15.64 48.62
C PRO A 15 25.64 15.03 47.89
N ASP A 16 25.79 13.76 47.54
CA ASP A 16 24.76 12.81 47.10
C ASP A 16 23.55 12.81 48.07
N PRO A 17 22.32 12.74 47.59
CA PRO A 17 21.23 12.17 48.35
C PRO A 17 20.98 10.73 47.93
N ALA A 18 21.13 9.87 48.91
CA ALA A 18 20.90 8.45 48.93
C ALA A 18 19.54 8.02 48.41
N HIS A 19 19.56 6.81 47.88
CA HIS A 19 18.44 5.91 47.60
C HIS A 19 17.27 6.01 48.61
N ALA A 20 16.05 6.18 48.04
CA ALA A 20 14.83 5.71 48.67
C ALA A 20 14.01 4.96 47.62
N PRO A 21 13.53 3.75 47.88
CA PRO A 21 12.73 2.98 46.95
C PRO A 21 11.30 3.52 46.92
N PHE A 22 10.77 3.74 45.73
CA PHE A 22 9.36 4.04 45.53
C PHE A 22 8.59 2.72 45.47
N ASP A 23 7.85 2.41 46.53
CA ASP A 23 6.80 1.39 46.53
C ASP A 23 5.58 1.93 45.80
N GLY A 24 5.33 1.42 44.60
CA GLY A 24 4.08 1.59 43.87
C GLY A 24 3.11 0.45 44.22
N PRO A 25 1.80 0.71 44.36
CA PRO A 25 0.86 -0.33 44.79
C PRO A 25 0.60 -1.32 43.64
N ALA A 26 0.82 -2.59 43.96
CA ALA A 26 0.41 -3.73 43.16
C ALA A 26 -1.12 -3.81 43.08
N PHE A 27 -1.67 -3.74 41.90
CA PHE A 27 -3.06 -4.17 41.60
C PHE A 27 -3.05 -5.66 41.29
N ALA A 28 -3.34 -6.47 42.32
CA ALA A 28 -3.78 -7.84 42.16
C ALA A 28 -5.31 -7.79 42.01
N GLY A 29 -5.82 -8.07 40.82
CA GLY A 29 -7.21 -8.28 40.56
C GLY A 29 -7.55 -9.76 40.66
N ASP A 30 -8.16 -10.17 41.75
CA ASP A 30 -8.77 -11.49 41.89
C ASP A 30 -10.15 -11.49 41.21
N ALA A 31 -10.32 -12.46 40.34
CA ALA A 31 -11.60 -12.81 39.72
C ALA A 31 -12.54 -13.40 40.77
N ALA A 32 -13.67 -12.74 41.04
CA ALA A 32 -14.74 -13.26 41.87
C ALA A 32 -15.81 -13.94 40.99
N ASP A 33 -15.96 -15.23 41.25
CA ASP A 33 -17.01 -16.13 40.76
C ASP A 33 -18.41 -15.72 41.32
N PRO A 34 -19.47 -15.55 40.49
CA PRO A 34 -20.80 -15.18 40.97
C PRO A 34 -21.71 -16.40 41.23
N ARG A 35 -21.32 -17.33 42.10
CA ARG A 35 -22.19 -18.44 42.51
C ARG A 35 -21.98 -18.82 43.98
N ALA A 36 -22.43 -17.98 44.94
CA ALA A 36 -22.72 -18.45 46.25
C ALA A 36 -23.57 -17.44 47.05
N LEU A 37 -24.86 -17.54 46.92
CA LEU A 37 -25.84 -16.96 47.82
C LEU A 37 -26.95 -18.00 48.02
N LEU A 38 -26.82 -18.83 49.05
CA LEU A 38 -27.94 -19.52 49.67
C LEU A 38 -27.60 -19.94 51.11
N MET A 39 -28.53 -19.59 52.00
CA MET A 39 -28.89 -20.16 53.31
C MET A 39 -28.21 -19.70 54.62
N GLU A 40 -29.01 -18.93 55.30
CA GLU A 40 -29.43 -18.92 56.72
C GLU A 40 -28.70 -19.79 57.77
N PRO A 41 -28.79 -19.59 59.10
CA PRO A 41 -30.06 -19.41 59.86
C PRO A 41 -30.03 -18.50 61.13
N ILE A 42 -31.23 -18.04 61.44
CA ILE A 42 -31.96 -17.75 62.70
C ILE A 42 -31.23 -18.00 64.05
N ALA A 43 -31.25 -16.98 64.92
CA ALA A 43 -31.29 -17.14 66.38
C ALA A 43 -32.11 -16.06 67.09
N SER A 44 -32.88 -16.48 68.01
CA SER A 44 -34.03 -15.95 68.71
C SER A 44 -33.73 -15.03 69.94
N GLY A 45 -34.57 -13.97 70.06
CA GLY A 45 -35.22 -13.45 71.28
C GLY A 45 -34.46 -12.46 72.16
N PRO A 46 -35.10 -11.69 73.04
CA PRO A 46 -36.49 -11.75 73.51
C PRO A 46 -37.31 -10.45 73.55
N ARG A 47 -38.56 -10.60 73.85
CA ARG A 47 -39.66 -9.66 73.93
C ARG A 47 -39.47 -8.53 74.93
N SER A 48 -39.89 -7.27 74.57
CA SER A 48 -40.49 -6.34 75.54
C SER A 48 -41.68 -5.60 74.89
N ARG A 49 -42.72 -5.46 75.66
CA ARG A 49 -44.06 -4.96 75.39
C ARG A 49 -44.06 -3.44 75.20
N GLY A 50 -44.90 -2.96 74.33
CA GLY A 50 -45.68 -1.79 74.65
C GLY A 50 -45.79 -0.71 73.57
N ALA A 51 -47.03 -0.49 73.20
CA ALA A 51 -47.65 0.71 72.64
C ALA A 51 -47.95 0.73 71.15
N SER A 52 -49.22 0.44 70.90
CA SER A 52 -49.98 0.70 69.68
C SER A 52 -49.98 2.18 69.29
N ARG A 53 -49.41 2.48 68.12
CA ARG A 53 -49.72 3.73 67.38
C ARG A 53 -50.02 3.39 65.94
N SER A 54 -51.17 3.86 65.47
CA SER A 54 -51.79 3.61 64.21
C SER A 54 -50.90 3.91 62.98
N PRO A 55 -50.89 3.04 61.94
CA PRO A 55 -50.10 3.25 60.73
C PRO A 55 -50.93 3.96 59.67
N ARG A 56 -51.16 5.28 59.76
CA ARG A 56 -51.88 6.03 58.73
C ARG A 56 -51.20 7.24 58.08
N SER A 57 -49.94 7.56 58.38
CA SER A 57 -49.31 8.75 57.80
C SER A 57 -47.99 8.49 56.99
N ARG A 58 -47.34 7.32 57.14
CA ARG A 58 -46.07 7.06 56.43
C ARG A 58 -46.22 6.75 54.96
N GLY A 59 -47.35 6.18 54.53
CA GLY A 59 -47.59 5.87 53.11
C GLY A 59 -47.87 7.12 52.24
N ALA A 60 -48.51 8.13 52.81
CA ALA A 60 -48.78 9.36 52.10
C ALA A 60 -47.54 10.23 51.88
N ALA A 61 -46.67 10.32 52.94
CA ALA A 61 -45.40 11.04 52.85
C ALA A 61 -44.45 10.36 51.87
N PHE A 62 -44.33 9.02 51.91
CA PHE A 62 -43.47 8.25 50.98
C PHE A 62 -43.95 8.42 49.51
N ARG A 63 -45.28 8.33 49.26
CA ARG A 63 -45.84 8.54 47.94
C ARG A 63 -45.65 9.98 47.44
N LEU A 64 -45.71 10.98 48.30
CA LEU A 64 -45.43 12.37 47.98
C LEU A 64 -43.94 12.58 47.64
N THR A 65 -43.05 11.97 48.42
CA THR A 65 -41.60 12.05 48.15
C THR A 65 -41.21 11.37 46.82
N VAL A 66 -41.76 10.19 46.55
CA VAL A 66 -41.56 9.51 45.25
C VAL A 66 -42.13 10.33 44.10
N LEU A 67 -43.34 10.92 44.27
CA LEU A 67 -43.92 11.79 43.26
C LEU A 67 -43.09 13.05 43.00
N LEU A 68 -42.54 13.67 44.06
CA LEU A 68 -41.65 14.82 43.94
C LEU A 68 -40.29 14.45 43.31
N MET A 69 -39.75 13.27 43.63
CA MET A 69 -38.53 12.77 42.92
C MET A 69 -38.80 12.49 41.43
N ILE A 70 -39.93 11.89 41.10
CA ILE A 70 -40.36 11.69 39.69
C ILE A 70 -40.56 13.04 38.97
N LEU A 71 -41.20 14.00 39.61
CA LEU A 71 -41.37 15.34 39.04
C LEU A 71 -40.06 16.10 38.90
N ALA A 72 -39.16 15.98 39.88
CA ALA A 72 -37.80 16.54 39.78
C ALA A 72 -36.98 15.87 38.68
N PHE A 73 -37.10 14.55 38.54
CA PHE A 73 -36.46 13.82 37.46
C PHE A 73 -37.02 14.18 36.08
N LEU A 74 -38.36 14.23 35.95
CA LEU A 74 -39.02 14.67 34.72
C LEU A 74 -38.74 16.15 34.41
N GLY A 75 -38.72 17.01 35.42
CA GLY A 75 -38.31 18.41 35.29
C GLY A 75 -36.85 18.55 34.88
N GLY A 76 -35.96 17.74 35.48
CA GLY A 76 -34.54 17.69 35.09
C GLY A 76 -34.36 17.23 33.64
N VAL A 77 -35.03 16.17 33.23
CA VAL A 77 -35.02 15.70 31.84
C VAL A 77 -35.59 16.73 30.88
N PHE A 78 -36.69 17.46 31.30
CA PHE A 78 -37.26 18.52 30.48
C PHE A 78 -36.34 19.74 30.35
N VAL A 79 -35.66 20.15 31.43
CA VAL A 79 -34.72 21.27 31.44
C VAL A 79 -33.46 20.94 30.58
N VAL A 80 -32.97 19.72 30.61
CA VAL A 80 -31.85 19.32 29.78
C VAL A 80 -32.16 19.28 28.29
N ARG A 81 -33.47 19.11 27.96
CA ARG A 81 -33.91 19.15 26.56
C ARG A 81 -34.28 20.56 26.05
N LEU A 82 -34.17 21.60 26.87
CA LEU A 82 -34.31 22.97 26.39
C LEU A 82 -33.07 23.37 25.58
N PRO A 83 -33.23 23.86 24.32
CA PRO A 83 -32.10 24.21 23.46
C PRO A 83 -31.10 25.18 24.09
N ALA A 84 -31.59 26.10 24.93
CA ALA A 84 -30.75 27.06 25.64
C ALA A 84 -29.87 26.41 26.72
N VAL A 85 -30.30 25.32 27.35
CA VAL A 85 -29.52 24.59 28.38
C VAL A 85 -28.53 23.67 27.74
N SER A 86 -28.86 23.00 26.63
CA SER A 86 -27.94 22.21 25.86
C SER A 86 -26.82 23.08 25.28
N ALA A 87 -27.13 24.26 24.77
CA ALA A 87 -26.13 25.20 24.27
C ALA A 87 -25.19 25.73 25.40
N ALA A 88 -25.77 25.99 26.61
CA ALA A 88 -25.00 26.43 27.78
C ALA A 88 -24.09 25.32 28.34
N LEU A 89 -24.43 24.06 28.10
CA LEU A 89 -23.59 22.87 28.48
C LEU A 89 -22.61 22.45 27.37
N GLY A 90 -22.52 23.23 26.27
CA GLY A 90 -21.62 22.94 25.16
C GLY A 90 -22.01 21.70 24.32
N ALA A 91 -23.26 21.23 24.47
CA ALA A 91 -23.79 20.19 23.61
C ALA A 91 -23.94 20.73 22.16
N PRO A 92 -23.47 20.02 21.13
CA PRO A 92 -23.64 20.48 19.77
C PRO A 92 -25.11 20.60 19.39
N PRO A 93 -25.49 21.61 18.56
CA PRO A 93 -26.85 21.81 18.13
C PRO A 93 -27.29 20.76 17.09
N LEU A 94 -27.47 19.52 17.50
CA LEU A 94 -27.89 18.41 16.63
C LEU A 94 -29.42 18.40 16.37
N GLY A 95 -30.17 19.28 17.03
CA GLY A 95 -31.64 19.39 16.83
C GLY A 95 -32.07 19.48 15.38
N PRO A 96 -31.49 20.35 14.54
CA PRO A 96 -31.83 20.40 13.11
C PRO A 96 -31.59 19.07 12.37
N VAL A 97 -30.57 18.31 12.71
CA VAL A 97 -30.32 16.99 12.12
C VAL A 97 -31.40 15.99 12.53
N GLU A 98 -31.81 16.01 13.83
CA GLU A 98 -32.91 15.17 14.34
C GLU A 98 -34.22 15.52 13.67
N ASP A 99 -34.49 16.81 13.48
CA ASP A 99 -35.73 17.29 12.82
C ASP A 99 -35.79 16.85 11.35
N VAL A 100 -34.67 16.97 10.61
CA VAL A 100 -34.59 16.52 9.21
C VAL A 100 -34.72 15.00 9.13
N PHE A 101 -34.05 14.26 10.00
CA PHE A 101 -34.11 12.80 10.06
C PHE A 101 -35.58 12.34 10.26
N ASN A 102 -36.28 12.93 11.25
CA ASN A 102 -37.69 12.59 11.53
C ASN A 102 -38.61 13.00 10.38
N THR A 103 -38.38 14.16 9.76
CA THR A 103 -39.16 14.62 8.61
C THR A 103 -39.04 13.66 7.43
N ILE A 104 -37.85 13.21 7.11
CA ILE A 104 -37.62 12.23 6.04
C ILE A 104 -38.26 10.89 6.41
N ARG A 105 -37.99 10.39 7.62
CA ARG A 105 -38.52 9.09 8.07
C ARG A 105 -40.03 8.96 7.98
N TYR A 106 -40.78 10.04 8.28
CA TYR A 106 -42.25 10.01 8.33
C TYR A 106 -42.92 10.69 7.14
N GLY A 107 -42.20 11.51 6.37
CA GLY A 107 -42.78 12.32 5.30
C GLY A 107 -42.31 11.99 3.88
N PHE A 108 -41.23 11.25 3.73
CA PHE A 108 -40.70 10.89 2.42
C PHE A 108 -41.60 9.84 1.74
N VAL A 109 -41.77 9.94 0.41
CA VAL A 109 -42.69 9.10 -0.37
C VAL A 109 -42.32 7.61 -0.33
N GLU A 110 -41.04 7.27 -0.17
CA GLU A 110 -40.54 5.91 -0.03
C GLU A 110 -40.07 5.67 1.39
N GLU A 111 -40.30 4.47 1.92
CA GLU A 111 -39.77 4.09 3.22
C GLU A 111 -38.25 3.92 3.13
N LYS A 112 -37.50 4.67 3.94
CA LYS A 112 -36.05 4.54 4.08
C LYS A 112 -35.73 3.95 5.44
N LYS A 113 -34.74 3.05 5.44
CA LYS A 113 -34.26 2.45 6.69
C LYS A 113 -33.59 3.51 7.57
N PRO A 114 -33.86 3.52 8.88
CA PRO A 114 -33.22 4.47 9.79
C PRO A 114 -31.70 4.47 9.72
N ASP A 115 -31.09 3.28 9.59
CA ASP A 115 -29.63 3.13 9.55
C ASP A 115 -29.03 3.76 8.29
N GLU A 116 -29.72 3.70 7.14
CA GLU A 116 -29.30 4.36 5.90
C GLU A 116 -29.30 5.89 6.06
N LEU A 117 -30.33 6.45 6.74
CA LEU A 117 -30.40 7.89 6.99
C LEU A 117 -29.32 8.35 7.98
N VAL A 118 -29.04 7.54 9.02
CA VAL A 118 -27.97 7.82 9.99
C VAL A 118 -26.62 7.78 9.30
N ARG A 119 -26.38 6.76 8.47
CA ARG A 119 -25.14 6.64 7.70
C ARG A 119 -24.93 7.85 6.79
N GLY A 120 -25.94 8.23 6.00
CA GLY A 120 -25.86 9.41 5.13
C GLY A 120 -25.60 10.72 5.89
N ALA A 121 -26.13 10.86 7.12
CA ALA A 121 -25.83 12.01 7.95
C ALA A 121 -24.37 12.00 8.47
N ILE A 122 -23.83 10.83 8.83
CA ILE A 122 -22.43 10.68 9.25
C ILE A 122 -21.50 10.95 8.06
N ASP A 123 -21.80 10.35 6.90
CA ASP A 123 -21.02 10.56 5.68
C ASP A 123 -20.97 12.05 5.31
N GLY A 124 -22.09 12.77 5.37
CA GLY A 124 -22.13 14.22 5.14
C GLY A 124 -21.33 15.04 6.16
N LEU A 125 -21.24 14.60 7.43
CA LEU A 125 -20.38 15.24 8.42
C LEU A 125 -18.89 15.04 8.08
N ILE A 126 -18.50 13.84 7.64
CA ILE A 126 -17.14 13.55 7.21
C ILE A 126 -16.78 14.34 5.95
N GLU A 127 -17.66 14.34 4.95
CA GLU A 127 -17.48 15.08 3.69
C GLU A 127 -17.29 16.60 3.94
N SER A 128 -17.97 17.15 4.96
CA SER A 128 -17.84 18.57 5.32
C SER A 128 -16.46 18.97 5.85
N LEU A 129 -15.56 18.00 6.12
CA LEU A 129 -14.20 18.24 6.54
C LEU A 129 -13.29 18.63 5.37
N ASP A 130 -13.71 18.36 4.14
CA ASP A 130 -12.89 18.51 2.92
C ASP A 130 -11.52 17.81 3.06
N ASP A 131 -11.53 16.66 3.75
CA ASP A 131 -10.36 15.82 4.03
C ASP A 131 -10.53 14.46 3.34
N PRO A 132 -9.77 14.20 2.25
CA PRO A 132 -9.89 12.95 1.50
C PRO A 132 -9.46 11.71 2.28
N TYR A 133 -8.84 11.89 3.45
CA TYR A 133 -8.37 10.80 4.30
C TYR A 133 -9.31 10.49 5.47
N ALA A 134 -10.31 11.36 5.71
CA ALA A 134 -11.31 11.15 6.75
C ALA A 134 -12.36 10.13 6.28
N GLU A 135 -12.71 9.17 7.15
CA GLU A 135 -13.59 8.07 6.77
C GLU A 135 -14.39 7.56 7.97
N TYR A 136 -15.67 7.28 7.78
CA TYR A 136 -16.46 6.52 8.72
C TYR A 136 -16.37 5.03 8.41
N ILE A 137 -15.95 4.23 9.40
CA ILE A 137 -15.81 2.78 9.32
C ILE A 137 -16.98 2.15 10.06
N PRO A 138 -18.00 1.67 9.35
CA PRO A 138 -19.14 1.01 9.99
C PRO A 138 -18.75 -0.34 10.61
N PRO A 139 -19.55 -0.90 11.53
CA PRO A 139 -19.24 -2.16 12.19
C PRO A 139 -18.96 -3.33 11.24
N ASP A 140 -19.66 -3.36 10.10
CA ASP A 140 -19.53 -4.45 9.11
C ASP A 140 -18.24 -4.38 8.30
N ASP A 141 -17.65 -3.20 8.17
CA ASP A 141 -16.40 -2.98 7.40
C ASP A 141 -15.14 -3.00 8.28
N ARG A 142 -15.30 -3.04 9.60
CA ARG A 142 -14.20 -3.02 10.56
C ARG A 142 -13.18 -4.12 10.32
N ASP A 143 -13.64 -5.36 10.15
CA ASP A 143 -12.74 -6.52 9.97
C ASP A 143 -11.93 -6.40 8.68
N ASN A 144 -12.49 -5.81 7.63
CA ASN A 144 -11.78 -5.56 6.37
C ASN A 144 -10.74 -4.44 6.56
N PHE A 145 -11.12 -3.37 7.25
CA PHE A 145 -10.21 -2.29 7.58
C PHE A 145 -9.01 -2.76 8.43
N GLU A 146 -9.25 -3.59 9.45
CA GLU A 146 -8.18 -4.18 10.27
C GLU A 146 -7.24 -5.06 9.45
N LYS A 147 -7.76 -5.82 8.47
CA LYS A 147 -6.94 -6.62 7.53
C LYS A 147 -6.04 -5.74 6.66
N GLU A 148 -6.58 -4.64 6.13
CA GLU A 148 -5.81 -3.68 5.33
C GLU A 148 -4.68 -3.03 6.15
N MET A 149 -4.98 -2.66 7.39
CA MET A 149 -4.00 -2.02 8.28
C MET A 149 -2.91 -2.97 8.76
N THR A 150 -3.25 -4.24 9.02
CA THR A 150 -2.29 -5.22 9.57
C THR A 150 -1.56 -6.03 8.49
N GLY A 151 -2.05 -6.02 7.25
CA GLY A 151 -1.56 -6.90 6.19
C GLY A 151 -1.84 -8.38 6.44
N GLN A 152 -2.72 -8.70 7.41
CA GLN A 152 -3.08 -10.06 7.78
C GLN A 152 -4.51 -10.36 7.38
N TYR A 153 -4.72 -11.47 6.69
CA TYR A 153 -6.05 -11.94 6.33
C TYR A 153 -6.09 -13.47 6.30
N CYS A 154 -7.29 -14.03 6.46
CA CYS A 154 -7.47 -15.47 6.32
C CYS A 154 -7.96 -15.82 4.91
N GLY A 155 -7.20 -16.66 4.21
CA GLY A 155 -7.51 -17.03 2.84
C GLY A 155 -6.61 -18.16 2.32
N ILE A 156 -6.48 -18.25 1.00
CA ILE A 156 -5.62 -19.24 0.34
C ILE A 156 -4.18 -18.74 0.12
N GLY A 157 -3.95 -17.41 0.14
CA GLY A 157 -2.63 -16.80 -0.08
C GLY A 157 -2.19 -16.83 -1.54
N CYS A 158 -2.94 -16.13 -2.40
CA CYS A 158 -2.58 -15.87 -3.79
C CYS A 158 -2.78 -14.39 -4.12
N GLU A 159 -1.85 -13.83 -4.86
CA GLU A 159 -2.06 -12.61 -5.61
C GLU A 159 -2.83 -12.95 -6.90
N VAL A 160 -3.92 -12.22 -7.16
CA VAL A 160 -4.81 -12.48 -8.30
C VAL A 160 -5.13 -11.20 -9.06
N GLU A 161 -5.41 -11.35 -10.35
CA GLU A 161 -5.84 -10.24 -11.20
C GLU A 161 -6.94 -10.68 -12.16
N SER A 162 -7.61 -9.73 -12.81
CA SER A 162 -8.50 -10.04 -13.95
C SER A 162 -7.70 -10.06 -15.24
N ARG A 163 -7.71 -11.19 -15.95
CA ARG A 163 -7.10 -11.35 -17.26
C ARG A 163 -8.08 -12.03 -18.21
N ASP A 164 -8.38 -11.41 -19.35
CA ASP A 164 -9.38 -11.88 -20.32
C ASP A 164 -10.77 -12.15 -19.70
N GLY A 165 -11.15 -11.36 -18.68
CA GLY A 165 -12.41 -11.53 -17.96
C GLY A 165 -12.41 -12.67 -16.94
N TRP A 166 -11.29 -13.33 -16.68
CA TRP A 166 -11.16 -14.39 -15.70
C TRP A 166 -10.26 -13.99 -14.54
N LEU A 167 -10.57 -14.47 -13.35
CA LEU A 167 -9.67 -14.37 -12.21
C LEU A 167 -8.43 -15.25 -12.47
N THR A 168 -7.26 -14.66 -12.50
CA THR A 168 -6.00 -15.36 -12.82
C THR A 168 -5.00 -15.16 -11.68
N VAL A 169 -4.33 -16.24 -11.30
CA VAL A 169 -3.27 -16.24 -10.29
C VAL A 169 -2.03 -15.55 -10.88
N VAL A 170 -1.59 -14.48 -10.25
CA VAL A 170 -0.31 -13.81 -10.54
C VAL A 170 0.82 -14.61 -9.90
N SER A 171 0.72 -14.82 -8.59
CA SER A 171 1.68 -15.61 -7.81
C SER A 171 1.01 -16.19 -6.55
N PRO A 172 1.23 -17.44 -6.20
CA PRO A 172 1.00 -17.88 -4.82
C PRO A 172 1.97 -17.15 -3.89
N MET A 173 1.55 -16.92 -2.64
CA MET A 173 2.38 -16.28 -1.61
C MET A 173 3.25 -17.31 -0.89
N GLU A 174 4.35 -16.85 -0.31
CA GLU A 174 5.22 -17.69 0.53
C GLU A 174 4.42 -18.33 1.67
N ASP A 175 4.77 -19.56 2.01
CA ASP A 175 4.17 -20.35 3.10
C ASP A 175 2.65 -20.47 3.05
N SER A 176 2.04 -20.13 1.91
CA SER A 176 0.59 -20.09 1.76
C SER A 176 -0.01 -21.47 1.49
N PRO A 177 -1.26 -21.70 1.90
CA PRO A 177 -2.00 -22.91 1.55
C PRO A 177 -2.08 -23.17 0.04
N ALA A 178 -2.17 -22.12 -0.77
CA ALA A 178 -2.21 -22.25 -2.23
C ALA A 178 -0.88 -22.73 -2.80
N LEU A 179 0.25 -22.22 -2.32
CA LEU A 179 1.58 -22.69 -2.70
C LEU A 179 1.76 -24.16 -2.34
N LEU A 180 1.41 -24.53 -1.09
CA LEU A 180 1.52 -25.89 -0.59
C LEU A 180 0.63 -26.87 -1.38
N ALA A 181 -0.56 -26.43 -1.81
CA ALA A 181 -1.48 -27.24 -2.61
C ALA A 181 -1.06 -27.37 -4.08
N GLY A 182 -0.08 -26.58 -4.55
CA GLY A 182 0.38 -26.64 -5.94
C GLY A 182 -0.37 -25.74 -6.90
N VAL A 183 -0.94 -24.64 -6.43
CA VAL A 183 -1.41 -23.54 -7.28
C VAL A 183 -0.21 -22.88 -7.94
N LEU A 184 -0.31 -22.58 -9.22
CA LEU A 184 0.78 -22.04 -10.02
C LEU A 184 0.46 -20.63 -10.55
N PRO A 185 1.49 -19.82 -10.86
CA PRO A 185 1.30 -18.62 -11.65
C PRO A 185 0.62 -18.90 -12.98
N ASN A 186 -0.26 -17.99 -13.39
CA ASN A 186 -1.13 -18.07 -14.58
C ASN A 186 -2.25 -19.13 -14.50
N ASP A 187 -2.48 -19.80 -13.37
CA ASP A 187 -3.68 -20.58 -13.17
C ASP A 187 -4.91 -19.67 -13.31
N ARG A 188 -5.81 -20.02 -14.20
CA ARG A 188 -7.05 -19.29 -14.40
C ARG A 188 -8.11 -19.91 -13.50
N ILE A 189 -8.48 -19.21 -12.41
CA ILE A 189 -9.54 -19.66 -11.51
C ILE A 189 -10.87 -19.46 -12.24
N ILE A 190 -11.47 -20.56 -12.73
CA ILE A 190 -12.71 -20.50 -13.51
C ILE A 190 -13.96 -20.61 -12.63
N LYS A 191 -13.82 -21.17 -11.42
CA LYS A 191 -14.94 -21.42 -10.51
C LYS A 191 -14.49 -21.38 -9.06
N ILE A 192 -15.30 -20.77 -8.20
CA ILE A 192 -15.14 -20.81 -6.74
C ILE A 192 -16.45 -21.33 -6.15
N GLY A 193 -16.43 -22.49 -5.47
CA GLY A 193 -17.64 -23.21 -5.14
C GLY A 193 -18.43 -23.54 -6.40
N ASP A 194 -19.69 -23.09 -6.46
CA ASP A 194 -20.56 -23.25 -7.62
C ASP A 194 -20.60 -22.00 -8.54
N GLU A 195 -19.87 -20.94 -8.20
CA GLU A 195 -19.91 -19.67 -8.90
C GLU A 195 -18.77 -19.52 -9.92
N SER A 196 -19.12 -19.11 -11.16
CA SER A 196 -18.12 -18.76 -12.18
C SER A 196 -17.49 -17.41 -11.85
N THR A 197 -16.19 -17.28 -12.14
CA THR A 197 -15.44 -16.00 -11.98
C THR A 197 -15.47 -15.14 -13.23
N TYR A 198 -16.06 -15.62 -14.34
CA TYR A 198 -16.06 -14.91 -15.61
C TYR A 198 -16.78 -13.56 -15.53
N ASN A 199 -16.07 -12.49 -15.91
CA ASN A 199 -16.55 -11.09 -15.88
C ASN A 199 -17.07 -10.63 -14.49
N LYS A 200 -16.63 -11.28 -13.40
CA LYS A 200 -16.86 -10.78 -12.04
C LYS A 200 -15.76 -9.81 -11.63
N PRO A 201 -16.08 -8.77 -10.85
CA PRO A 201 -15.07 -7.93 -10.19
C PRO A 201 -14.11 -8.79 -9.36
N VAL A 202 -12.82 -8.44 -9.37
CA VAL A 202 -11.79 -9.17 -8.60
C VAL A 202 -12.16 -9.22 -7.12
N ASP A 203 -12.60 -8.09 -6.56
CA ASP A 203 -12.97 -7.98 -5.15
C ASP A 203 -14.08 -8.96 -4.74
N ASP A 204 -15.08 -9.17 -5.62
CA ASP A 204 -16.17 -10.11 -5.33
C ASP A 204 -15.68 -11.57 -5.38
N CYS A 205 -14.73 -11.88 -6.25
CA CYS A 205 -14.08 -13.18 -6.27
C CYS A 205 -13.18 -13.38 -5.05
N VAL A 206 -12.42 -12.36 -4.65
CA VAL A 206 -11.56 -12.40 -3.45
C VAL A 206 -12.38 -12.63 -2.18
N LYS A 207 -13.57 -12.02 -2.05
CA LYS A 207 -14.49 -12.27 -0.92
C LYS A 207 -14.89 -13.75 -0.79
N LEU A 208 -14.94 -14.49 -1.89
CA LEU A 208 -15.23 -15.94 -1.87
C LEU A 208 -14.01 -16.78 -1.47
N LEU A 209 -12.79 -16.29 -1.75
CA LEU A 209 -11.54 -16.98 -1.40
C LEU A 209 -11.10 -16.74 0.05
N VAL A 210 -11.43 -15.58 0.62
CA VAL A 210 -11.19 -15.28 2.04
C VAL A 210 -12.31 -15.88 2.92
N GLY A 211 -12.05 -16.04 4.22
CA GLY A 211 -13.02 -16.59 5.16
C GLY A 211 -12.37 -16.88 6.51
N LYS A 212 -12.98 -17.75 7.30
CA LYS A 212 -12.43 -18.11 8.62
C LYS A 212 -11.30 -19.10 8.49
N GLU A 213 -10.34 -19.01 9.39
CA GLU A 213 -9.23 -19.93 9.48
C GLU A 213 -9.72 -21.38 9.65
N GLY A 214 -9.10 -22.31 8.93
CA GLY A 214 -9.43 -23.73 8.93
C GLY A 214 -10.67 -24.12 8.11
N GLU A 215 -11.49 -23.17 7.65
CA GLU A 215 -12.61 -23.47 6.76
C GLU A 215 -12.11 -23.82 5.34
N PRO A 216 -12.64 -24.87 4.71
CA PRO A 216 -12.25 -25.24 3.35
C PRO A 216 -12.83 -24.25 2.32
N VAL A 217 -12.10 -24.03 1.24
CA VAL A 217 -12.60 -23.41 0.02
C VAL A 217 -12.32 -24.34 -1.16
N HIS A 218 -13.35 -24.55 -1.97
CA HIS A 218 -13.29 -25.37 -3.18
C HIS A 218 -13.24 -24.44 -4.39
N PHE A 219 -12.26 -24.61 -5.26
CA PHE A 219 -12.20 -23.87 -6.52
C PHE A 219 -11.57 -24.70 -7.61
N THR A 220 -11.82 -24.33 -8.86
CA THR A 220 -11.28 -25.03 -10.03
C THR A 220 -10.47 -24.05 -10.85
N VAL A 221 -9.26 -24.46 -11.21
CA VAL A 221 -8.43 -23.71 -12.15
C VAL A 221 -8.39 -24.38 -13.51
N LEU A 222 -8.22 -23.58 -14.55
CA LEU A 222 -7.88 -24.02 -15.89
C LEU A 222 -6.38 -23.79 -16.10
N ARG A 223 -5.61 -24.89 -16.23
CA ARG A 223 -4.17 -24.92 -16.48
C ARG A 223 -3.90 -25.76 -17.73
N ASP A 224 -3.27 -25.18 -18.75
CA ASP A 224 -2.94 -25.86 -20.02
C ASP A 224 -4.15 -26.60 -20.65
N GLY A 225 -5.34 -26.01 -20.54
CA GLY A 225 -6.58 -26.58 -21.06
C GLY A 225 -7.20 -27.67 -20.20
N GLN A 226 -6.63 -27.97 -19.04
CA GLN A 226 -7.17 -28.95 -18.09
C GLN A 226 -7.78 -28.26 -16.87
N GLU A 227 -8.95 -28.75 -16.46
CA GLU A 227 -9.59 -28.30 -15.22
C GLU A 227 -9.01 -29.09 -14.04
N ILE A 228 -8.46 -28.37 -13.06
CA ILE A 228 -7.84 -28.93 -11.86
C ILE A 228 -8.61 -28.43 -10.65
N PRO A 229 -9.30 -29.31 -9.90
CA PRO A 229 -9.98 -28.92 -8.68
C PRO A 229 -8.99 -28.81 -7.51
N PHE A 230 -9.18 -27.79 -6.68
CA PHE A 230 -8.47 -27.59 -5.42
C PHE A 230 -9.45 -27.57 -4.25
N ASP A 231 -9.03 -28.17 -3.14
CA ASP A 231 -9.72 -28.13 -1.85
C ASP A 231 -8.69 -27.66 -0.81
N ILE A 232 -8.75 -26.39 -0.45
CA ILE A 232 -7.73 -25.73 0.37
C ILE A 232 -8.38 -25.23 1.66
N LYS A 233 -7.77 -25.53 2.80
CA LYS A 233 -8.14 -24.91 4.07
C LYS A 233 -7.52 -23.51 4.14
N ARG A 234 -8.36 -22.52 4.43
CA ARG A 234 -7.91 -21.15 4.66
C ARG A 234 -7.00 -21.09 5.87
N ALA A 235 -5.94 -20.34 5.77
CA ALA A 235 -5.04 -20.05 6.87
C ALA A 235 -4.84 -18.54 7.02
N GLN A 236 -4.29 -18.12 8.14
CA GLN A 236 -3.82 -16.74 8.29
C GLN A 236 -2.64 -16.52 7.35
N ILE A 237 -2.77 -15.54 6.48
CA ILE A 237 -1.75 -15.13 5.52
C ILE A 237 -1.12 -13.85 6.04
N THR A 238 0.19 -13.84 6.15
CA THR A 238 0.97 -12.64 6.47
C THR A 238 1.74 -12.24 5.22
N SER A 239 1.46 -11.07 4.71
CA SER A 239 2.23 -10.52 3.59
C SER A 239 3.53 -9.95 4.15
N ARG A 240 4.67 -10.49 3.68
CA ARG A 240 5.98 -9.95 4.07
C ARG A 240 6.21 -8.60 3.44
N SER A 241 6.60 -7.65 4.28
CA SER A 241 6.87 -6.26 3.88
C SER A 241 8.26 -6.09 3.31
N VAL A 242 9.23 -6.89 3.78
CA VAL A 242 10.65 -6.79 3.41
C VAL A 242 11.01 -7.85 2.38
N ARG A 243 11.61 -7.40 1.28
CA ARG A 243 12.03 -8.26 0.17
C ARG A 243 13.48 -7.96 -0.20
N GLY A 244 14.20 -9.00 -0.61
CA GLY A 244 15.58 -8.90 -1.10
C GLY A 244 15.67 -8.57 -2.60
N VAL A 245 16.81 -8.86 -3.17
CA VAL A 245 17.14 -8.62 -4.59
C VAL A 245 16.32 -9.53 -5.50
N ASP A 246 16.42 -10.82 -5.25
CA ASP A 246 15.70 -11.90 -5.92
C ASP A 246 15.46 -13.05 -4.96
N ARG A 247 14.65 -14.01 -5.39
CA ARG A 247 14.35 -15.19 -4.59
C ARG A 247 15.45 -16.23 -4.71
N LEU A 248 15.82 -16.81 -3.56
CA LEU A 248 16.65 -17.99 -3.55
C LEU A 248 15.96 -19.08 -4.36
N ARG A 249 16.67 -19.62 -5.35
CA ARG A 249 16.22 -20.79 -6.09
C ARG A 249 16.31 -22.01 -5.16
N GLU A 250 15.21 -22.72 -5.03
CA GLU A 250 15.09 -23.86 -4.14
C GLU A 250 16.25 -24.85 -4.25
N SER A 251 16.73 -25.30 -3.10
CA SER A 251 17.76 -26.34 -3.02
C SER A 251 17.21 -27.75 -3.28
N GLY A 252 15.87 -27.93 -3.31
CA GLY A 252 15.19 -29.20 -3.53
C GLY A 252 13.68 -29.07 -3.78
N PRO A 253 13.01 -30.17 -4.20
CA PRO A 253 11.59 -30.13 -4.56
C PRO A 253 10.64 -29.88 -3.37
N ASP A 254 11.13 -30.00 -2.15
CA ASP A 254 10.36 -29.85 -0.92
C ASP A 254 10.65 -28.51 -0.18
N ASP A 255 11.55 -27.67 -0.71
CA ASP A 255 11.88 -26.38 -0.10
C ASP A 255 10.91 -25.31 -0.60
N LEU A 256 9.77 -25.20 0.09
CA LEU A 256 8.72 -24.22 -0.19
C LEU A 256 8.91 -22.91 0.59
N HIS A 257 9.96 -22.84 1.43
CA HIS A 257 10.31 -21.69 2.25
C HIS A 257 11.29 -20.77 1.52
N GLY A 258 10.90 -20.27 0.34
CA GLY A 258 11.75 -19.43 -0.50
C GLY A 258 12.35 -18.24 0.27
N GLY A 259 13.64 -18.30 0.57
CA GLY A 259 14.39 -17.17 1.11
C GLY A 259 14.68 -16.11 0.04
N TRP A 260 15.28 -15.01 0.47
CA TRP A 260 15.76 -13.94 -0.41
C TRP A 260 17.26 -13.90 -0.44
N ASN A 261 17.82 -13.58 -1.60
CA ASN A 261 19.19 -13.08 -1.71
C ASN A 261 19.20 -11.63 -1.23
N TRP A 262 20.02 -11.35 -0.23
CA TRP A 262 20.10 -10.03 0.37
C TRP A 262 21.23 -9.18 -0.21
N LEU A 263 22.25 -9.81 -0.81
CA LEU A 263 23.38 -9.10 -1.40
C LEU A 263 23.14 -8.83 -2.90
N ILE A 264 22.91 -7.57 -3.25
CA ILE A 264 22.84 -7.15 -4.66
C ILE A 264 24.23 -7.22 -5.34
N ASP A 265 25.28 -7.03 -4.57
CA ASP A 265 26.65 -7.21 -5.00
C ASP A 265 27.42 -8.04 -3.95
N PRO A 266 27.44 -9.37 -4.09
CA PRO A 266 28.14 -10.25 -3.15
C PRO A 266 29.66 -10.01 -3.12
N GLU A 267 30.28 -9.60 -4.23
CA GLU A 267 31.71 -9.32 -4.26
C GLU A 267 32.07 -8.07 -3.46
N LYS A 268 31.25 -7.04 -3.55
CA LYS A 268 31.41 -5.79 -2.82
C LYS A 268 30.69 -5.79 -1.47
N ARG A 269 29.95 -6.85 -1.15
CA ARG A 269 29.16 -7.01 0.06
C ARG A 269 28.19 -5.84 0.28
N ILE A 270 27.44 -5.49 -0.78
CA ILE A 270 26.40 -4.46 -0.78
C ILE A 270 25.06 -5.16 -0.62
N ALA A 271 24.35 -4.85 0.45
CA ALA A 271 23.01 -5.36 0.71
C ALA A 271 21.92 -4.48 0.07
N TYR A 272 20.78 -5.11 -0.26
CA TYR A 272 19.59 -4.45 -0.78
C TYR A 272 18.34 -4.97 -0.09
N PHE A 273 17.52 -4.04 0.40
CA PHE A 273 16.24 -4.32 1.02
C PHE A 273 15.18 -3.43 0.40
N ARG A 274 14.10 -4.06 -0.06
CA ARG A 274 12.91 -3.35 -0.52
C ARG A 274 11.82 -3.49 0.53
N LEU A 275 11.40 -2.36 1.10
CA LEU A 275 10.28 -2.28 2.02
C LEU A 275 9.05 -1.81 1.27
N SER A 276 8.08 -2.70 1.08
CA SER A 276 6.86 -2.43 0.30
C SER A 276 5.77 -1.70 1.07
N GLN A 277 5.74 -1.87 2.40
CA GLN A 277 4.76 -1.24 3.28
C GLN A 277 5.27 -1.26 4.73
N PHE A 278 4.85 -0.29 5.52
CA PHE A 278 5.11 -0.28 6.96
C PHE A 278 3.99 -1.03 7.71
N THR A 279 4.08 -2.36 7.74
CA THR A 279 3.23 -3.20 8.58
C THR A 279 3.72 -3.16 10.03
N PRO A 280 2.92 -3.58 11.01
CA PRO A 280 3.37 -3.66 12.40
C PRO A 280 4.61 -4.53 12.63
N THR A 281 4.89 -5.49 11.74
CA THR A 281 6.06 -6.39 11.79
C THR A 281 7.23 -5.94 10.94
N ALA A 282 7.10 -4.83 10.20
CA ALA A 282 8.11 -4.40 9.21
C ALA A 282 9.49 -4.12 9.82
N ALA A 283 9.56 -3.62 11.04
CA ALA A 283 10.82 -3.35 11.72
C ALA A 283 11.55 -4.64 12.11
N GLU A 284 10.81 -5.63 12.63
CA GLU A 284 11.34 -6.97 12.93
C GLU A 284 11.82 -7.66 11.65
N GLU A 285 11.00 -7.66 10.60
CA GLU A 285 11.35 -8.24 9.30
C GLU A 285 12.62 -7.60 8.71
N LEU A 286 12.76 -6.26 8.80
CA LEU A 286 13.94 -5.57 8.29
C LEU A 286 15.19 -5.87 9.14
N SER A 287 15.05 -5.91 10.46
CA SER A 287 16.13 -6.30 11.37
C SER A 287 16.64 -7.71 11.09
N ASP A 288 15.73 -8.66 10.91
CA ASP A 288 16.06 -10.05 10.55
C ASP A 288 16.74 -10.13 9.18
N ALA A 289 16.22 -9.41 8.19
CA ALA A 289 16.80 -9.34 6.86
C ALA A 289 18.23 -8.76 6.87
N ILE A 290 18.47 -7.70 7.65
CA ILE A 290 19.81 -7.11 7.81
C ILE A 290 20.74 -8.12 8.48
N SER A 291 20.28 -8.82 9.51
CA SER A 291 21.06 -9.88 10.18
C SER A 291 21.41 -11.03 9.22
N ALA A 292 20.45 -11.43 8.39
CA ALA A 292 20.68 -12.44 7.35
C ALA A 292 21.72 -11.96 6.31
N ALA A 293 21.63 -10.71 5.85
CA ALA A 293 22.60 -10.12 4.94
C ALA A 293 24.02 -10.03 5.54
N MET A 294 24.13 -9.71 6.82
CA MET A 294 25.41 -9.73 7.53
C MET A 294 26.02 -11.13 7.56
N ASN A 295 25.21 -12.16 7.82
CA ASN A 295 25.62 -13.55 7.80
C ASN A 295 26.02 -14.01 6.40
N GLU A 296 25.26 -13.63 5.37
CA GLU A 296 25.55 -13.91 3.97
C GLU A 296 26.88 -13.27 3.55
N ALA A 297 27.12 -12.01 3.92
CA ALA A 297 28.38 -11.30 3.65
C ALA A 297 29.60 -11.92 4.37
N ALA A 298 29.40 -12.45 5.58
CA ALA A 298 30.45 -13.10 6.36
C ALA A 298 30.80 -14.50 5.83
N ALA A 299 29.94 -15.14 5.07
CA ALA A 299 30.17 -16.44 4.48
C ALA A 299 31.22 -16.35 3.36
N PRO A 300 32.07 -17.40 3.15
CA PRO A 300 32.94 -17.47 1.98
C PRO A 300 32.10 -17.45 0.69
N THR A 301 32.60 -16.72 -0.32
CA THR A 301 31.97 -16.72 -1.65
C THR A 301 32.08 -18.08 -2.33
N ALA A 302 31.24 -18.34 -3.34
CA ALA A 302 31.30 -19.59 -4.14
C ALA A 302 32.66 -19.87 -4.74
N ASP A 303 33.45 -18.82 -5.01
CA ASP A 303 34.83 -18.91 -5.52
C ASP A 303 35.88 -19.17 -4.41
N GLY A 304 35.44 -19.37 -3.15
CA GLY A 304 36.29 -19.61 -2.00
C GLY A 304 37.06 -18.38 -1.47
N LYS A 305 36.65 -17.16 -1.88
CA LYS A 305 37.16 -15.92 -1.27
C LYS A 305 36.59 -15.77 0.15
N PRO A 306 37.38 -15.28 1.12
CA PRO A 306 36.84 -15.06 2.47
C PRO A 306 35.74 -14.03 2.47
N GLY A 307 34.69 -14.29 3.26
CA GLY A 307 33.65 -13.31 3.55
C GLY A 307 34.16 -12.14 4.40
N GLY A 308 33.29 -11.24 4.76
CA GLY A 308 33.64 -10.09 5.59
C GLY A 308 32.40 -9.30 6.01
N GLU A 309 32.59 -8.14 6.60
CA GLU A 309 31.50 -7.24 6.99
C GLU A 309 30.81 -6.62 5.77
N LEU A 310 29.53 -6.25 5.92
CA LEU A 310 28.83 -5.44 4.93
C LEU A 310 29.60 -4.13 4.67
N GLN A 311 29.62 -3.71 3.41
CA GLN A 311 30.30 -2.49 2.98
C GLN A 311 29.32 -1.39 2.57
N GLY A 312 28.06 -1.72 2.38
CA GLY A 312 27.01 -0.76 2.04
C GLY A 312 25.63 -1.37 2.10
N LEU A 313 24.62 -0.53 2.31
CA LEU A 313 23.22 -0.91 2.40
C LEU A 313 22.37 0.02 1.53
N ILE A 314 21.53 -0.55 0.68
CA ILE A 314 20.52 0.15 -0.11
C ILE A 314 19.16 -0.22 0.46
N LEU A 315 18.41 0.77 0.96
CA LEU A 315 17.03 0.64 1.40
C LEU A 315 16.11 1.25 0.34
N ASP A 316 15.27 0.43 -0.26
CA ASP A 316 14.35 0.85 -1.32
C ASP A 316 12.95 1.07 -0.74
N LEU A 317 12.53 2.34 -0.71
CA LEU A 317 11.21 2.78 -0.28
C LEU A 317 10.33 3.26 -1.45
N ARG A 318 10.74 3.00 -2.69
CA ARG A 318 9.94 3.36 -3.86
C ARG A 318 8.62 2.58 -3.84
N GLU A 319 7.54 3.22 -4.31
CA GLU A 319 6.17 2.69 -4.33
C GLU A 319 5.61 2.33 -2.93
N ASN A 320 6.30 2.69 -1.86
CA ASN A 320 5.83 2.41 -0.51
C ASN A 320 4.91 3.54 -0.01
N PRO A 321 3.58 3.31 0.10
CA PRO A 321 2.62 4.35 0.49
C PRO A 321 2.69 4.72 1.99
N GLY A 322 3.58 4.08 2.75
CA GLY A 322 3.66 4.21 4.20
C GLY A 322 3.01 3.06 4.94
N GLY A 323 2.37 3.36 6.05
CA GLY A 323 1.71 2.38 6.92
C GLY A 323 1.76 2.78 8.39
N ALA A 324 2.05 1.84 9.28
CA ALA A 324 2.08 2.05 10.72
C ALA A 324 3.15 3.08 11.12
N PHE A 325 2.73 4.06 11.92
CA PHE A 325 3.60 5.14 12.39
C PHE A 325 4.71 4.63 13.31
N GLU A 326 4.36 3.69 14.19
CA GLU A 326 5.29 3.04 15.11
C GLU A 326 6.39 2.29 14.36
N ALA A 327 6.04 1.56 13.30
CA ALA A 327 7.01 0.86 12.45
C ALA A 327 8.00 1.82 11.77
N ALA A 328 7.54 3.03 11.37
CA ALA A 328 8.44 4.05 10.82
C ALA A 328 9.46 4.54 11.85
N ILE A 329 9.03 4.71 13.11
CA ILE A 329 9.92 5.11 14.20
C ILE A 329 10.94 4.01 14.48
N GLU A 330 10.50 2.78 14.63
CA GLU A 330 11.36 1.62 14.91
C GLU A 330 12.37 1.40 13.78
N ILE A 331 11.95 1.51 12.52
CA ILE A 331 12.86 1.40 11.38
C ILE A 331 13.87 2.54 11.35
N ALA A 332 13.46 3.79 11.62
CA ALA A 332 14.40 4.90 11.70
C ALA A 332 15.41 4.72 12.84
N ASP A 333 14.97 4.16 13.97
CA ASP A 333 15.78 3.90 15.15
C ASP A 333 16.86 2.81 14.92
N LEU A 334 16.65 1.89 13.95
CA LEU A 334 17.70 0.94 13.54
C LEU A 334 18.98 1.63 13.00
N PHE A 335 18.84 2.86 12.50
CA PHE A 335 19.89 3.59 11.78
C PHE A 335 20.35 4.87 12.48
N ILE A 336 19.57 5.41 13.42
CA ILE A 336 19.82 6.70 14.10
C ILE A 336 20.12 6.44 15.57
N ASP A 337 21.32 6.75 16.02
CA ASP A 337 21.73 6.50 17.40
C ASP A 337 21.10 7.49 18.41
N SER A 338 20.81 8.71 17.97
CA SER A 338 20.30 9.76 18.86
C SER A 338 19.71 10.93 18.08
N GLY A 339 18.86 11.68 18.75
CA GLY A 339 18.21 12.87 18.17
C GLY A 339 16.75 12.63 17.83
N THR A 340 16.07 13.63 17.36
CA THR A 340 14.66 13.56 17.00
C THR A 340 14.48 12.75 15.72
N ILE A 341 13.53 11.81 15.70
CA ILE A 341 13.06 11.13 14.47
C ILE A 341 11.94 11.96 13.84
N VAL A 342 10.92 12.31 14.62
CA VAL A 342 9.74 13.01 14.13
C VAL A 342 9.07 13.79 15.26
N SER A 343 8.45 14.92 14.94
CA SER A 343 7.57 15.66 15.85
C SER A 343 6.15 15.67 15.32
N VAL A 344 5.18 15.39 16.18
CA VAL A 344 3.74 15.39 15.86
C VAL A 344 3.08 16.57 16.54
N LYS A 345 2.26 17.34 15.80
CA LYS A 345 1.53 18.50 16.33
C LYS A 345 0.07 18.46 15.87
N GLY A 346 -0.86 18.33 16.81
CA GLY A 346 -2.29 18.42 16.59
C GLY A 346 -2.86 19.80 16.95
N ARG A 347 -4.15 20.02 16.61
CA ARG A 347 -4.83 21.29 16.88
C ARG A 347 -4.92 21.60 18.37
N ASN A 348 -5.15 20.61 19.19
CA ASN A 348 -5.11 20.70 20.63
C ASN A 348 -4.51 19.42 21.21
N ASN A 349 -4.02 19.50 22.44
CA ASN A 349 -3.40 18.34 23.10
C ASN A 349 -4.43 17.42 23.78
N ALA A 350 -5.71 17.57 23.50
CA ALA A 350 -6.77 16.77 24.16
C ALA A 350 -6.66 15.26 23.84
N LEU A 351 -6.08 14.93 22.69
CA LEU A 351 -5.82 13.55 22.29
C LEU A 351 -4.36 13.10 22.58
N GLY A 352 -3.57 13.91 23.29
CA GLY A 352 -2.18 13.57 23.58
C GLY A 352 -1.24 13.58 22.37
N MET A 353 -1.67 14.17 21.23
CA MET A 353 -0.98 14.03 19.95
C MET A 353 0.24 14.94 19.79
N ASN A 354 0.46 15.93 20.69
CA ASN A 354 1.63 16.78 20.61
C ASN A 354 2.81 16.08 21.29
N GLN A 355 3.69 15.50 20.48
CA GLN A 355 4.84 14.77 20.97
C GLN A 355 6.03 14.92 20.03
N THR A 356 7.23 14.81 20.57
CA THR A 356 8.47 14.69 19.82
C THR A 356 9.08 13.34 20.17
N ILE A 357 9.32 12.54 19.15
CA ILE A 357 9.86 11.20 19.26
C ILE A 357 11.33 11.26 18.86
N ALA A 358 12.18 10.79 19.75
CA ALA A 358 13.61 10.73 19.53
C ALA A 358 14.07 9.28 19.41
N ALA A 359 15.17 9.09 18.70
CA ALA A 359 15.85 7.81 18.64
C ALA A 359 16.25 7.39 20.06
N THR A 360 16.07 6.12 20.34
CA THR A 360 16.50 5.51 21.60
C THR A 360 17.93 5.04 21.43
N ALA A 361 18.79 5.32 22.42
CA ALA A 361 20.10 4.66 22.42
C ALA A 361 19.86 3.15 22.35
N HIS A 362 20.62 2.48 21.49
CA HIS A 362 20.51 1.03 21.26
C HIS A 362 20.19 0.27 22.55
N ASP A 363 19.02 -0.32 22.60
CA ASP A 363 18.63 -1.24 23.67
C ASP A 363 18.86 -2.69 23.21
N PRO A 364 19.89 -3.37 23.73
CA PRO A 364 20.12 -4.78 23.39
C PRO A 364 18.93 -5.70 23.72
N ALA A 365 18.03 -5.24 24.61
CA ALA A 365 16.84 -5.99 24.96
C ALA A 365 15.72 -5.89 23.93
N SER A 366 15.78 -4.96 22.97
CA SER A 366 14.81 -4.86 21.87
C SER A 366 14.85 -6.06 20.94
N GLY A 367 16.00 -6.76 20.86
CA GLY A 367 16.22 -7.86 19.92
C GLY A 367 16.54 -7.40 18.50
N TYR A 368 16.42 -6.11 18.20
CA TYR A 368 16.69 -5.56 16.87
C TYR A 368 18.19 -5.38 16.62
N VAL A 369 18.60 -5.61 15.36
CA VAL A 369 19.95 -5.31 14.90
C VAL A 369 20.17 -3.80 14.88
N GLN A 370 21.30 -3.34 15.40
CA GLN A 370 21.72 -1.96 15.19
C GLN A 370 22.70 -1.87 14.05
N VAL A 371 22.41 -1.01 13.09
CA VAL A 371 23.27 -0.79 11.93
C VAL A 371 24.32 0.24 12.29
N SER A 372 25.60 -0.15 12.15
CA SER A 372 26.72 0.76 12.42
C SER A 372 26.54 2.09 11.71
N PRO A 373 26.75 3.24 12.39
CA PRO A 373 26.69 4.57 11.77
C PRO A 373 27.73 4.74 10.67
N ASP A 374 28.81 3.98 10.68
CA ASP A 374 29.87 4.00 9.65
C ASP A 374 29.50 3.21 8.40
N LEU A 375 28.48 2.32 8.46
CA LEU A 375 28.04 1.58 7.28
C LEU A 375 27.34 2.55 6.30
N PRO A 376 27.84 2.69 5.06
CA PRO A 376 27.21 3.51 4.04
C PRO A 376 25.75 3.10 3.82
N LEU A 377 24.85 4.08 3.91
CA LEU A 377 23.41 3.90 3.69
C LEU A 377 22.93 4.79 2.56
N LEU A 378 22.25 4.18 1.59
CA LEU A 378 21.56 4.86 0.51
C LEU A 378 20.08 4.49 0.58
N VAL A 379 19.20 5.47 0.53
CA VAL A 379 17.74 5.25 0.53
C VAL A 379 17.19 5.68 -0.81
N MET A 380 16.45 4.79 -1.46
CA MET A 380 15.79 5.07 -2.72
C MET A 380 14.35 5.49 -2.47
N VAL A 381 13.91 6.56 -3.14
CA VAL A 381 12.54 7.10 -3.02
C VAL A 381 12.00 7.53 -4.38
N ASP A 382 10.67 7.55 -4.51
CA ASP A 382 9.97 8.08 -5.68
C ASP A 382 8.69 8.84 -5.31
N GLY A 383 7.93 9.32 -6.31
CA GLY A 383 6.68 10.04 -6.10
C GLY A 383 5.55 9.23 -5.45
N LEU A 384 5.70 7.92 -5.30
CA LEU A 384 4.77 7.02 -4.61
C LEU A 384 5.22 6.70 -3.18
N SER A 385 6.45 7.10 -2.80
CA SER A 385 6.92 7.03 -1.41
C SER A 385 6.19 8.05 -0.56
N ALA A 386 5.36 7.62 0.39
CA ALA A 386 4.48 8.51 1.14
C ALA A 386 4.48 8.22 2.66
N SER A 387 4.08 9.23 3.46
CA SER A 387 3.79 9.08 4.90
C SER A 387 4.96 8.49 5.69
N ALA A 388 4.88 7.26 6.23
CA ALA A 388 5.94 6.57 6.98
C ALA A 388 7.27 6.52 6.19
N SER A 389 7.22 6.32 4.86
CA SER A 389 8.41 6.37 4.00
C SER A 389 9.09 7.73 4.04
N GLU A 390 8.30 8.80 4.14
CA GLU A 390 8.80 10.18 4.21
C GLU A 390 9.34 10.51 5.60
N ILE A 391 8.79 9.91 6.66
CA ILE A 391 9.34 10.03 8.01
C ILE A 391 10.74 9.40 8.04
N VAL A 392 10.88 8.16 7.57
CA VAL A 392 12.16 7.44 7.59
C VAL A 392 13.18 8.12 6.69
N SER A 393 12.86 8.36 5.42
CA SER A 393 13.80 8.98 4.48
C SER A 393 14.19 10.40 4.89
N GLY A 394 13.22 11.20 5.38
CA GLY A 394 13.45 12.55 5.83
C GLY A 394 14.26 12.63 7.12
N ALA A 395 13.99 11.76 8.10
CA ALA A 395 14.78 11.68 9.33
C ALA A 395 16.23 11.28 9.03
N LEU A 396 16.44 10.25 8.22
CA LEU A 396 17.77 9.80 7.82
C LEU A 396 18.54 10.87 7.02
N GLN A 397 17.85 11.66 6.19
CA GLN A 397 18.42 12.79 5.46
C GLN A 397 18.83 13.91 6.41
N ASP A 398 17.94 14.36 7.31
CA ASP A 398 18.18 15.47 8.24
C ASP A 398 19.31 15.14 9.23
N HIS A 399 19.46 13.87 9.62
CA HIS A 399 20.60 13.39 10.41
C HIS A 399 21.87 13.14 9.60
N HIS A 400 21.87 13.38 8.29
CA HIS A 400 22.98 13.04 7.38
C HIS A 400 23.41 11.57 7.47
N ARG A 401 22.49 10.68 7.89
CA ARG A 401 22.73 9.26 8.04
C ARG A 401 22.70 8.53 6.70
N ALA A 402 21.85 8.98 5.78
CA ALA A 402 21.70 8.39 4.47
C ALA A 402 21.81 9.40 3.34
N THR A 403 22.25 8.92 2.17
CA THR A 403 22.08 9.63 0.90
C THR A 403 20.75 9.20 0.29
N ILE A 404 19.89 10.16 -0.04
CA ILE A 404 18.59 9.92 -0.67
C ILE A 404 18.74 10.01 -2.18
N LEU A 405 18.31 8.98 -2.91
CA LEU A 405 18.40 8.90 -4.37
C LEU A 405 17.02 8.62 -4.98
N GLY A 406 16.74 9.20 -6.12
CA GLY A 406 15.51 8.97 -6.88
C GLY A 406 14.80 10.26 -7.25
N SER A 407 13.50 10.37 -6.96
CA SER A 407 12.72 11.59 -7.19
C SER A 407 12.03 12.05 -5.90
N ARG A 408 11.47 13.30 -5.91
CA ARG A 408 10.71 13.84 -4.77
C ARG A 408 9.60 12.91 -4.36
N THR A 409 9.39 12.73 -3.06
CA THR A 409 8.33 11.91 -2.48
C THR A 409 6.94 12.57 -2.60
N PHE A 410 5.92 11.86 -2.19
CA PHE A 410 4.50 12.23 -2.36
C PHE A 410 4.10 13.54 -1.66
N GLY A 411 4.56 13.75 -0.42
CA GLY A 411 4.21 14.92 0.38
C GLY A 411 2.99 14.72 1.29
N LYS A 412 2.89 13.57 1.98
CA LYS A 412 1.83 13.29 2.96
C LYS A 412 2.36 13.46 4.38
N GLY A 413 2.17 14.65 4.95
CA GLY A 413 2.60 15.04 6.31
C GLY A 413 1.47 15.01 7.35
N LEU A 414 0.44 14.18 7.14
CA LEU A 414 -0.76 14.10 7.97
C LEU A 414 -0.79 12.80 8.79
N VAL A 415 -1.23 12.91 10.04
CA VAL A 415 -1.44 11.76 10.94
C VAL A 415 -2.92 11.46 11.00
N GLN A 416 -3.31 10.26 10.54
CA GLN A 416 -4.66 9.75 10.71
C GLN A 416 -4.74 8.93 12.00
N THR A 417 -5.80 9.16 12.77
CA THR A 417 -6.10 8.39 13.98
C THR A 417 -7.45 7.71 13.81
N VAL A 418 -7.52 6.44 14.13
CA VAL A 418 -8.75 5.67 14.16
C VAL A 418 -9.34 5.72 15.57
N LEU A 419 -10.51 6.29 15.69
CA LEU A 419 -11.17 6.54 16.97
C LEU A 419 -12.46 5.71 17.07
N PRO A 420 -12.65 4.93 18.15
CA PRO A 420 -13.90 4.19 18.36
C PRO A 420 -15.06 5.16 18.70
N LEU A 421 -16.24 4.86 18.20
CA LEU A 421 -17.45 5.64 18.49
C LEU A 421 -18.21 5.04 19.67
N SER A 422 -18.48 5.87 20.69
CA SER A 422 -19.04 5.41 21.98
C SER A 422 -20.48 4.89 21.88
N HIS A 423 -21.26 5.37 20.90
CA HIS A 423 -22.69 5.07 20.78
C HIS A 423 -23.01 3.99 19.74
N GLN A 424 -22.04 3.55 18.98
CA GLN A 424 -22.15 2.44 18.04
C GLN A 424 -21.09 1.40 18.35
N THR A 425 -21.51 0.22 18.75
CA THR A 425 -20.59 -0.89 19.03
C THR A 425 -19.83 -1.24 17.76
N ASN A 426 -18.50 -1.22 17.85
CA ASN A 426 -17.56 -1.54 16.76
C ASN A 426 -17.49 -0.55 15.58
N ALA A 427 -18.21 0.56 15.58
CA ALA A 427 -18.02 1.63 14.61
C ALA A 427 -16.80 2.48 14.97
N GLN A 428 -16.08 2.94 13.98
CA GLN A 428 -14.89 3.76 14.13
C GLN A 428 -14.95 4.96 13.17
N VAL A 429 -14.13 5.97 13.44
CA VAL A 429 -13.89 7.07 12.52
C VAL A 429 -12.41 7.28 12.37
N LYS A 430 -11.92 7.31 11.14
CA LYS A 430 -10.55 7.67 10.79
C LYS A 430 -10.54 9.17 10.50
N LEU A 431 -9.74 9.93 11.23
CA LEU A 431 -9.63 11.40 11.11
C LEU A 431 -8.18 11.84 11.03
N THR A 432 -7.92 12.88 10.28
CA THR A 432 -6.65 13.62 10.36
C THR A 432 -6.64 14.43 11.65
N THR A 433 -5.80 14.03 12.60
CA THR A 433 -5.75 14.62 13.95
C THR A 433 -4.53 15.47 14.18
N ALA A 434 -3.47 15.27 13.41
CA ALA A 434 -2.20 15.99 13.57
C ALA A 434 -1.40 16.06 12.25
N ARG A 435 -0.37 16.87 12.28
CA ARG A 435 0.68 16.95 11.26
C ARG A 435 2.00 16.49 11.86
N TYR A 436 2.87 15.89 11.06
CA TYR A 436 4.21 15.57 11.51
C TYR A 436 5.26 16.40 10.80
N TYR A 437 6.36 16.60 11.53
CA TYR A 437 7.47 17.45 11.15
C TYR A 437 8.76 16.65 11.27
N LEU A 438 9.63 16.78 10.29
CA LEU A 438 10.96 16.18 10.29
C LEU A 438 11.86 16.76 11.41
N PRO A 439 13.02 16.16 11.69
CA PRO A 439 13.97 16.67 12.69
C PRO A 439 14.35 18.15 12.50
N SER A 440 14.49 18.59 11.26
CA SER A 440 14.73 20.00 10.89
C SER A 440 13.58 20.95 11.24
N GLY A 441 12.42 20.42 11.65
CA GLY A 441 11.18 21.20 11.86
C GLY A 441 10.38 21.44 10.58
N ARG A 442 10.81 20.90 9.43
CA ARG A 442 10.15 21.06 8.14
C ARG A 442 8.87 20.21 8.10
N LEU A 443 7.77 20.81 7.63
CA LEU A 443 6.53 20.13 7.27
C LEU A 443 6.68 19.57 5.85
N ILE A 444 6.32 18.32 5.66
CA ILE A 444 6.39 17.65 4.33
C ILE A 444 5.05 17.65 3.61
N GLN A 445 3.96 18.07 4.26
CA GLN A 445 2.64 18.10 3.64
C GLN A 445 2.64 18.98 2.39
N ARG A 446 2.16 18.38 1.29
CA ARG A 446 1.88 19.11 0.05
C ARG A 446 0.55 19.84 0.19
N GLU A 447 0.55 21.15 0.01
CA GLU A 447 -0.61 22.02 -0.06
C GLU A 447 -0.55 22.77 -1.40
N ASP A 448 -1.67 23.31 -1.88
CA ASP A 448 -1.77 23.93 -3.22
C ASP A 448 -0.73 25.04 -3.47
N GLU A 449 -0.35 25.78 -2.42
CA GLU A 449 0.64 26.86 -2.51
C GLU A 449 2.04 26.44 -2.00
N SER A 450 2.27 25.15 -1.73
CA SER A 450 3.54 24.68 -1.20
C SER A 450 4.64 24.80 -2.25
N THR A 451 5.70 25.52 -1.93
CA THR A 451 6.93 25.56 -2.73
C THR A 451 7.92 24.45 -2.36
N GLN A 452 7.75 23.86 -1.17
CA GLN A 452 8.54 22.76 -0.65
C GLN A 452 7.61 21.77 0.05
N TRP A 453 7.64 20.53 -0.38
CA TRP A 453 6.93 19.41 0.25
C TRP A 453 7.70 18.12 0.07
N GLY A 454 7.29 17.05 0.70
CA GLY A 454 7.93 15.75 0.56
C GLY A 454 9.39 15.74 0.99
N VAL A 455 10.11 14.74 0.55
CA VAL A 455 11.56 14.59 0.71
C VAL A 455 12.21 14.62 -0.66
N ASP A 456 13.06 15.61 -0.89
CA ASP A 456 13.86 15.70 -2.11
C ASP A 456 15.05 14.75 -2.04
N PRO A 457 15.51 14.19 -3.17
CA PRO A 457 16.79 13.52 -3.23
C PRO A 457 17.92 14.44 -2.77
N THR A 458 18.93 13.84 -2.15
CA THR A 458 20.17 14.56 -1.80
C THR A 458 20.72 15.28 -3.04
N PRO A 459 21.23 16.51 -2.94
CA PRO A 459 21.75 17.25 -4.10
C PRO A 459 22.77 16.42 -4.91
N GLY A 460 22.48 16.25 -6.21
CA GLY A 460 23.27 15.47 -7.12
C GLY A 460 22.84 13.98 -7.26
N PHE A 461 21.75 13.57 -6.58
CA PHE A 461 21.24 12.19 -6.63
C PHE A 461 19.79 12.09 -7.15
N PHE A 462 19.37 13.07 -7.92
CA PHE A 462 18.08 13.07 -8.60
C PHE A 462 18.12 12.16 -9.85
N VAL A 463 17.29 11.13 -9.85
CA VAL A 463 17.15 10.15 -10.94
C VAL A 463 15.67 9.97 -11.26
N PRO A 464 15.10 10.85 -12.09
CA PRO A 464 13.70 10.76 -12.46
C PRO A 464 13.46 9.62 -13.45
N GLU A 465 12.31 8.99 -13.32
CA GLU A 465 11.76 8.06 -14.31
C GLU A 465 10.64 8.74 -15.10
N THR A 466 10.48 8.36 -16.35
CA THR A 466 9.26 8.63 -17.12
C THR A 466 8.18 7.61 -16.75
N ASP A 467 6.92 7.92 -17.05
CA ASP A 467 5.81 6.99 -16.80
C ASP A 467 6.00 5.63 -17.49
N ASP A 468 6.55 5.65 -18.70
CA ASP A 468 6.84 4.43 -19.46
C ASP A 468 7.94 3.60 -18.76
N GLN A 469 9.00 4.26 -18.28
CA GLN A 469 10.05 3.58 -17.53
C GLN A 469 9.51 3.00 -16.21
N LEU A 470 8.67 3.76 -15.52
CA LEU A 470 8.01 3.28 -14.30
C LEU A 470 7.13 2.06 -14.58
N ALA A 471 6.29 2.10 -15.62
CA ALA A 471 5.41 0.99 -16.00
C ALA A 471 6.22 -0.25 -16.42
N ASP A 472 7.28 -0.07 -17.22
CA ASP A 472 8.17 -1.15 -17.65
C ASP A 472 8.87 -1.78 -16.43
N ARG A 473 9.37 -0.96 -15.50
CA ARG A 473 10.02 -1.41 -14.27
C ARG A 473 9.06 -2.20 -13.38
N LEU A 474 7.86 -1.67 -13.14
CA LEU A 474 6.85 -2.34 -12.31
C LEU A 474 6.45 -3.70 -12.92
N THR A 475 6.21 -3.73 -14.23
CA THR A 475 5.86 -4.97 -14.94
C THR A 475 7.01 -5.98 -14.84
N ARG A 476 8.22 -5.53 -15.12
CA ARG A 476 9.40 -6.40 -15.07
C ARG A 476 9.69 -6.91 -13.66
N ARG A 477 9.58 -6.02 -12.65
CA ARG A 477 9.79 -6.38 -11.25
C ARG A 477 8.77 -7.40 -10.77
N ARG A 478 7.50 -7.21 -11.11
CA ARG A 478 6.44 -8.18 -10.82
C ARG A 478 6.76 -9.55 -11.41
N ASP A 479 7.22 -9.62 -12.66
CA ASP A 479 7.62 -10.88 -13.29
C ASP A 479 8.79 -11.56 -12.57
N LEU A 480 9.74 -10.77 -12.05
CA LEU A 480 10.90 -11.27 -11.30
C LEU A 480 10.50 -11.77 -9.90
N ASP A 481 9.54 -11.10 -9.26
CA ASP A 481 9.05 -11.44 -7.92
C ASP A 481 8.13 -12.68 -7.90
N VAL A 482 7.60 -13.12 -9.05
CA VAL A 482 6.72 -14.30 -9.12
C VAL A 482 7.42 -15.53 -8.57
N LEU A 483 6.83 -16.13 -7.54
CA LEU A 483 7.32 -17.37 -6.94
C LEU A 483 7.09 -18.55 -7.89
N ARG A 484 8.18 -19.19 -8.34
CA ARG A 484 8.15 -20.38 -9.18
C ARG A 484 8.99 -21.47 -8.57
N ARG A 485 8.42 -22.66 -8.47
CA ARG A 485 9.17 -23.87 -8.10
C ARG A 485 10.03 -24.31 -9.28
N ARG A 486 11.13 -25.00 -9.00
CA ARG A 486 12.06 -25.49 -10.04
C ARG A 486 11.38 -26.36 -11.11
N ALA A 487 10.31 -27.06 -10.74
CA ALA A 487 9.54 -27.89 -11.66
C ALA A 487 8.46 -27.10 -12.45
N ASP A 488 8.24 -25.82 -12.16
CA ASP A 488 7.18 -25.04 -12.79
C ASP A 488 7.57 -24.60 -14.20
N PRO A 489 6.64 -24.51 -15.16
CA PRO A 489 6.90 -23.96 -16.47
C PRO A 489 7.51 -22.56 -16.41
N GLY A 490 8.60 -22.30 -17.15
CA GLY A 490 9.30 -21.02 -17.15
C GLY A 490 10.24 -20.77 -15.95
N ALA A 491 10.52 -21.81 -15.14
CA ALA A 491 11.55 -21.72 -14.10
C ALA A 491 12.98 -21.62 -14.67
N ASP A 492 13.21 -22.13 -15.88
CA ASP A 492 14.48 -21.99 -16.58
C ASP A 492 14.65 -20.58 -17.17
N ARG A 493 14.93 -19.61 -16.30
CA ARG A 493 15.32 -18.26 -16.73
C ARG A 493 16.85 -18.15 -16.77
N PRO A 494 17.43 -17.28 -17.65
CA PRO A 494 18.81 -16.87 -17.50
C PRO A 494 19.05 -16.38 -16.06
N ALA A 495 20.22 -16.67 -15.52
CA ALA A 495 20.58 -16.17 -14.20
C ALA A 495 20.54 -14.64 -14.21
N GLU A 496 19.83 -14.05 -13.25
CA GLU A 496 19.79 -12.62 -13.05
C GLU A 496 21.20 -12.12 -12.66
N GLN A 497 21.58 -10.98 -13.23
CA GLN A 497 22.90 -10.38 -13.02
C GLN A 497 22.77 -9.09 -12.19
N TRP A 498 22.16 -9.21 -11.02
CA TRP A 498 21.88 -8.05 -10.15
C TRP A 498 23.12 -7.25 -9.76
N SER A 499 24.28 -7.88 -9.73
CA SER A 499 25.54 -7.17 -9.50
C SER A 499 26.05 -6.39 -10.71
N ASP A 500 25.46 -6.54 -11.91
CA ASP A 500 25.82 -5.74 -13.08
C ASP A 500 24.86 -4.56 -13.26
N PRO A 501 25.28 -3.31 -13.03
CA PRO A 501 24.43 -2.15 -13.19
C PRO A 501 23.85 -1.98 -14.61
N ASP A 502 24.56 -2.44 -15.64
CA ASP A 502 24.07 -2.33 -17.02
C ASP A 502 22.96 -3.34 -17.27
N TRP A 503 23.05 -4.54 -16.72
CA TRP A 503 21.97 -5.52 -16.73
C TRP A 503 20.74 -5.01 -15.94
N VAL A 504 20.94 -4.39 -14.76
CA VAL A 504 19.86 -3.82 -13.94
C VAL A 504 19.12 -2.74 -14.72
N GLU A 505 19.83 -1.88 -15.44
CA GLU A 505 19.24 -0.81 -16.23
C GLU A 505 18.47 -1.33 -17.46
N HIS A 506 19.03 -2.27 -18.20
CA HIS A 506 18.50 -2.64 -19.52
C HIS A 506 17.59 -3.87 -19.49
N GLU A 507 17.90 -4.87 -18.66
CA GLU A 507 17.16 -6.12 -18.58
C GLU A 507 16.14 -6.13 -17.43
N ALA A 508 16.55 -5.66 -16.24
CA ALA A 508 15.62 -5.47 -15.14
C ALA A 508 14.75 -4.19 -15.29
N LYS A 509 15.11 -3.31 -16.26
CA LYS A 509 14.42 -2.05 -16.56
C LYS A 509 14.40 -1.08 -15.37
N ASP A 510 15.38 -1.17 -14.48
CA ASP A 510 15.43 -0.38 -13.23
C ASP A 510 16.60 0.61 -13.26
N LEU A 511 16.40 1.73 -13.96
CA LEU A 511 17.38 2.82 -14.06
C LEU A 511 17.79 3.40 -12.68
N PRO A 512 16.86 3.70 -11.74
CA PRO A 512 17.26 4.22 -10.43
C PRO A 512 18.06 3.19 -9.60
N LEU A 513 17.71 1.91 -9.66
CA LEU A 513 18.50 0.86 -8.94
C LEU A 513 19.88 0.70 -9.53
N ALA A 514 20.02 0.72 -10.86
CA ALA A 514 21.32 0.72 -11.53
C ALA A 514 22.18 1.90 -11.08
N ALA A 515 21.60 3.10 -11.01
CA ALA A 515 22.26 4.31 -10.51
C ALA A 515 22.67 4.15 -9.04
N ALA A 516 21.78 3.65 -8.18
CA ALA A 516 22.05 3.40 -6.77
C ALA A 516 23.22 2.41 -6.58
N LEU A 517 23.27 1.35 -7.38
CA LEU A 517 24.34 0.36 -7.34
C LEU A 517 25.69 0.98 -7.78
N ARG A 518 25.71 1.77 -8.87
CA ARG A 518 26.92 2.49 -9.31
C ARG A 518 27.42 3.45 -8.22
N VAL A 519 26.52 4.22 -7.60
CA VAL A 519 26.80 5.17 -6.51
C VAL A 519 27.39 4.42 -5.30
N MET A 520 26.74 3.33 -4.87
CA MET A 520 27.20 2.57 -3.71
C MET A 520 28.56 1.91 -3.97
N ARG A 521 28.81 1.36 -5.16
CA ARG A 521 30.12 0.82 -5.55
C ARG A 521 31.21 1.88 -5.50
N THR A 522 30.90 3.09 -5.99
CA THR A 522 31.83 4.23 -5.92
C THR A 522 32.09 4.59 -4.46
N ARG A 523 31.04 4.66 -3.62
CA ARG A 523 31.18 4.95 -2.18
C ARG A 523 32.08 3.93 -1.47
N VAL A 524 31.86 2.64 -1.73
CA VAL A 524 32.69 1.55 -1.17
C VAL A 524 34.15 1.65 -1.62
N SER A 525 34.39 2.06 -2.85
CA SER A 525 35.75 2.14 -3.42
C SER A 525 36.50 3.41 -3.04
N THR A 526 35.83 4.57 -3.00
CA THR A 526 36.44 5.89 -2.81
C THR A 526 36.26 6.47 -1.40
N GLY A 527 35.34 5.90 -0.62
CA GLY A 527 34.96 6.40 0.70
C GLY A 527 33.98 7.58 0.66
N LYS A 528 33.45 7.98 -0.52
CA LYS A 528 32.54 9.12 -0.65
C LYS A 528 31.40 8.82 -1.60
N PHE A 529 30.23 9.35 -1.31
CA PHE A 529 29.14 9.42 -2.27
C PHE A 529 29.44 10.52 -3.29
N GLU A 530 29.56 10.16 -4.55
CA GLU A 530 29.84 11.09 -5.65
C GLU A 530 28.52 11.40 -6.38
N PRO A 531 28.21 12.71 -6.59
CA PRO A 531 27.03 13.11 -7.34
C PRO A 531 27.03 12.53 -8.76
N ILE A 532 25.84 12.07 -9.20
CA ILE A 532 25.63 11.52 -10.54
C ILE A 532 24.82 12.43 -11.44
N SER A 533 24.27 13.53 -10.89
CA SER A 533 23.54 14.58 -11.61
C SER A 533 24.10 15.95 -11.25
N ASP A 534 23.78 16.95 -12.09
CA ASP A 534 24.19 18.31 -11.83
C ASP A 534 23.44 18.89 -10.61
N VAL A 535 24.18 19.14 -9.53
CA VAL A 535 23.67 19.67 -8.27
C VAL A 535 22.96 21.01 -8.47
N GLN A 536 23.48 21.88 -9.35
CA GLN A 536 22.89 23.20 -9.59
C GLN A 536 21.63 23.14 -10.45
N ALA A 537 21.56 22.18 -11.37
CA ALA A 537 20.41 22.00 -12.24
C ALA A 537 19.26 21.20 -11.56
N GLN A 538 19.51 20.52 -10.45
CA GLN A 538 18.55 19.59 -9.83
C GLN A 538 17.18 20.25 -9.51
N HIS A 539 17.16 21.44 -8.94
CA HIS A 539 15.90 22.12 -8.64
C HIS A 539 15.08 22.42 -9.90
N GLY A 540 15.76 22.81 -10.98
CA GLY A 540 15.10 23.00 -12.29
C GLY A 540 14.57 21.69 -12.87
N GLN A 541 15.30 20.60 -12.72
CA GLN A 541 14.88 19.27 -13.18
C GLN A 541 13.68 18.73 -12.40
N ILE A 542 13.64 18.94 -11.08
CA ILE A 542 12.48 18.61 -10.24
C ILE A 542 11.25 19.41 -10.71
N ALA A 543 11.40 20.73 -10.90
CA ALA A 543 10.30 21.58 -11.38
C ALA A 543 9.80 21.16 -12.78
N ILE A 544 10.70 20.76 -13.68
CA ILE A 544 10.31 20.25 -15.02
C ILE A 544 9.53 18.93 -14.89
N LYS A 545 9.94 18.03 -13.99
CA LYS A 545 9.18 16.79 -13.75
C LYS A 545 7.79 17.09 -13.22
N GLU A 546 7.68 17.97 -12.23
CA GLU A 546 6.38 18.38 -11.67
C GLU A 546 5.47 19.03 -12.71
N LEU A 547 6.04 19.88 -13.57
CA LEU A 547 5.26 20.47 -14.67
C LEU A 547 4.69 19.40 -15.59
N ARG A 548 5.48 18.40 -15.96
CA ARG A 548 5.00 17.27 -16.77
C ARG A 548 3.91 16.46 -16.09
N ASP A 549 4.06 16.22 -14.79
CA ASP A 549 3.05 15.50 -14.00
C ASP A 549 1.74 16.29 -13.93
N LEU A 550 1.79 17.60 -13.77
CA LEU A 550 0.61 18.50 -13.81
C LEU A 550 -0.04 18.53 -15.18
N GLU A 551 0.74 18.70 -16.27
CA GLU A 551 0.23 18.66 -17.65
C GLU A 551 -0.46 17.32 -17.97
N ARG A 552 0.06 16.20 -17.42
CA ARG A 552 -0.57 14.89 -17.54
C ARG A 552 -1.90 14.84 -16.81
N ALA A 553 -1.93 15.27 -15.53
CA ALA A 553 -3.16 15.30 -14.73
C ALA A 553 -4.23 16.18 -15.39
N GLU A 554 -3.86 17.35 -15.91
CA GLU A 554 -4.75 18.23 -16.68
C GLU A 554 -5.33 17.49 -17.90
N ARG A 555 -4.49 16.78 -18.65
CA ARG A 555 -4.92 16.02 -19.83
C ARG A 555 -5.92 14.92 -19.48
N LEU A 556 -5.62 14.09 -18.47
CA LEU A 556 -6.51 13.02 -18.04
C LEU A 556 -7.86 13.55 -17.55
N THR A 557 -7.85 14.65 -16.79
CA THR A 557 -9.07 15.33 -16.32
C THR A 557 -9.87 15.87 -17.49
N ALA A 558 -9.21 16.47 -18.49
CA ALA A 558 -9.89 16.98 -19.69
C ALA A 558 -10.50 15.84 -20.53
N MET A 559 -9.84 14.69 -20.63
CA MET A 559 -10.37 13.50 -21.31
C MET A 559 -11.61 12.96 -20.60
N GLU A 560 -11.58 12.85 -19.26
CA GLU A 560 -12.72 12.40 -18.48
C GLU A 560 -13.90 13.36 -18.59
N LEU A 561 -13.66 14.66 -18.52
CA LEU A 561 -14.70 15.67 -18.73
C LEU A 561 -15.35 15.52 -20.10
N ALA A 562 -14.55 15.31 -21.15
CA ALA A 562 -15.07 15.09 -22.50
C ALA A 562 -15.91 13.81 -22.63
N ARG A 563 -15.55 12.73 -21.91
CA ARG A 563 -16.37 11.50 -21.80
C ARG A 563 -17.71 11.78 -21.15
N LEU A 564 -17.71 12.49 -20.04
CA LEU A 564 -18.94 12.87 -19.32
C LEU A 564 -19.85 13.75 -20.19
N ASP A 565 -19.30 14.73 -20.90
CA ASP A 565 -20.04 15.59 -21.85
C ASP A 565 -20.67 14.78 -22.98
N LYS A 566 -19.95 13.85 -23.59
CA LYS A 566 -20.50 12.96 -24.64
C LYS A 566 -21.66 12.12 -24.08
N ARG A 567 -21.48 11.58 -22.87
CA ARG A 567 -22.52 10.78 -22.22
C ARG A 567 -23.76 11.63 -21.88
N ALA A 568 -23.57 12.86 -21.39
CA ALA A 568 -24.66 13.81 -21.13
C ALA A 568 -25.44 14.12 -22.38
N ARG A 569 -24.77 14.49 -23.49
CA ARG A 569 -25.42 14.76 -24.81
C ARG A 569 -26.17 13.54 -25.35
N ALA A 570 -25.64 12.32 -25.16
CA ALA A 570 -26.34 11.11 -25.57
C ALA A 570 -27.63 10.87 -24.77
N LEU A 571 -27.61 11.17 -23.47
CA LEU A 571 -28.78 11.09 -22.60
C LEU A 571 -29.82 12.18 -22.93
N GLU A 572 -29.39 13.42 -23.19
CA GLU A 572 -30.26 14.52 -23.61
C GLU A 572 -30.97 14.15 -24.91
N LYS A 573 -30.25 13.66 -25.91
CA LYS A 573 -30.82 13.20 -27.18
C LYS A 573 -31.82 12.07 -26.98
N ALA A 574 -31.49 11.09 -26.14
CA ALA A 574 -32.40 10.00 -25.82
C ALA A 574 -33.66 10.47 -25.09
N ALA A 575 -33.56 11.47 -24.20
CA ALA A 575 -34.70 12.08 -23.51
C ALA A 575 -35.60 12.83 -24.49
N GLU A 576 -35.05 13.51 -25.49
CA GLU A 576 -35.81 14.22 -26.54
C GLU A 576 -36.50 13.28 -27.52
N THR A 577 -35.80 12.20 -27.90
CA THR A 577 -36.27 11.27 -28.98
C THR A 577 -37.10 10.11 -28.43
N GLY A 578 -37.07 9.84 -27.10
CA GLY A 578 -37.65 8.66 -26.46
C GLY A 578 -36.97 7.34 -26.83
N GLU A 579 -35.80 7.39 -27.49
CA GLU A 579 -34.98 6.22 -27.80
C GLU A 579 -34.16 5.80 -26.60
N LYS A 580 -33.81 4.51 -26.51
CA LYS A 580 -32.87 4.07 -25.48
C LYS A 580 -31.50 4.75 -25.70
N PRO A 581 -30.89 5.31 -24.66
CA PRO A 581 -29.57 5.90 -24.80
C PRO A 581 -28.60 4.84 -25.31
N HIS A 582 -27.94 5.12 -26.43
CA HIS A 582 -26.85 4.31 -26.89
C HIS A 582 -25.70 4.44 -25.91
N GLN A 583 -25.13 3.30 -25.51
CA GLN A 583 -23.86 3.28 -24.81
C GLN A 583 -22.83 3.91 -25.76
N VAL A 584 -22.33 5.09 -25.42
CA VAL A 584 -21.25 5.72 -26.17
C VAL A 584 -20.02 4.88 -25.83
N ALA A 585 -19.56 4.10 -26.81
CA ALA A 585 -18.31 3.35 -26.66
C ALA A 585 -17.16 4.37 -26.47
N ASP A 586 -16.32 4.12 -25.49
CA ASP A 586 -15.05 4.84 -25.41
C ASP A 586 -14.27 4.59 -26.69
N LEU A 587 -13.89 5.67 -27.37
CA LEU A 587 -13.17 5.58 -28.64
C LEU A 587 -11.76 5.00 -28.45
N TRP A 588 -11.20 5.15 -27.24
CA TRP A 588 -9.85 4.74 -26.90
C TRP A 588 -9.81 4.19 -25.47
N SER A 589 -8.87 3.27 -25.25
CA SER A 589 -8.48 2.90 -23.88
C SER A 589 -7.57 4.00 -23.29
N ASP A 590 -7.54 4.11 -21.95
CA ASP A 590 -6.67 5.06 -21.24
C ASP A 590 -5.18 4.83 -21.53
N ASP A 591 -4.84 3.62 -21.98
CA ASP A 591 -3.47 3.20 -22.31
C ASP A 591 -3.05 3.50 -23.76
N LEU A 592 -3.93 4.08 -24.57
CA LEU A 592 -3.62 4.35 -25.97
C LEU A 592 -2.60 5.48 -26.10
N LYS A 593 -1.40 5.14 -26.54
CA LYS A 593 -0.31 6.09 -26.82
C LYS A 593 -0.35 6.47 -28.28
N LEU A 594 -0.70 7.73 -28.56
CA LEU A 594 -0.77 8.25 -29.93
C LEU A 594 0.51 8.95 -30.38
N ASN A 595 1.45 9.22 -29.49
CA ASN A 595 2.73 9.83 -29.84
C ASN A 595 3.50 8.99 -30.87
N ASP A 596 4.06 9.66 -31.88
CA ASP A 596 4.74 9.05 -33.04
C ASP A 596 3.86 8.13 -33.91
N GLY A 597 2.59 8.01 -33.59
CA GLY A 597 1.60 7.35 -34.44
C GLY A 597 1.30 8.12 -35.74
N THR A 598 0.49 7.53 -36.61
CA THR A 598 0.03 8.18 -37.83
C THR A 598 -1.47 8.30 -37.88
N VAL A 599 -1.96 9.42 -38.41
CA VAL A 599 -3.38 9.63 -38.76
C VAL A 599 -3.54 9.62 -40.28
N GLU A 600 -4.40 8.76 -40.76
CA GLU A 600 -4.81 8.76 -42.16
C GLU A 600 -6.08 9.59 -42.37
N VAL A 601 -5.99 10.63 -43.16
CA VAL A 601 -7.13 11.44 -43.58
C VAL A 601 -7.64 10.90 -44.90
N ARG A 602 -8.89 10.47 -44.96
CA ARG A 602 -9.55 10.00 -46.19
C ARG A 602 -10.73 10.91 -46.52
N ASP A 603 -10.98 11.13 -47.82
CA ASP A 603 -12.15 11.86 -48.24
C ASP A 603 -13.45 11.02 -48.06
N LYS A 604 -14.60 11.63 -48.36
CA LYS A 604 -15.91 10.97 -48.25
C LYS A 604 -16.05 9.71 -49.11
N ASP A 605 -15.22 9.56 -50.15
CA ASP A 605 -15.21 8.43 -51.08
C ASP A 605 -14.18 7.36 -50.66
N GLY A 606 -13.54 7.53 -49.48
CA GLY A 606 -12.57 6.60 -48.89
C GLY A 606 -11.15 6.72 -49.44
N LYS A 607 -10.88 7.69 -50.35
CA LYS A 607 -9.57 7.90 -50.94
C LYS A 607 -8.63 8.57 -49.92
N LEU A 608 -7.43 8.02 -49.73
CA LEU A 608 -6.41 8.60 -48.87
C LEU A 608 -5.97 9.96 -49.38
N VAL A 609 -6.16 11.01 -48.57
CA VAL A 609 -5.81 12.41 -48.90
C VAL A 609 -4.46 12.76 -48.30
N ALA A 610 -4.22 12.33 -47.06
CA ALA A 610 -2.97 12.59 -46.35
C ALA A 610 -2.71 11.52 -45.26
N THR A 611 -1.43 11.27 -45.00
CA THR A 611 -0.97 10.56 -43.82
C THR A 611 -0.15 11.54 -42.98
N LEU A 612 -0.61 11.82 -41.76
CA LEU A 612 0.01 12.79 -40.87
C LEU A 612 0.69 12.04 -39.73
N ARG A 613 1.92 12.42 -39.39
CA ARG A 613 2.60 11.91 -38.20
C ARG A 613 2.20 12.76 -36.99
N ILE A 614 1.88 12.13 -35.90
CA ILE A 614 1.55 12.80 -34.64
C ILE A 614 2.87 13.25 -34.01
N THR A 615 3.09 14.56 -33.92
CA THR A 615 4.33 15.15 -33.39
C THR A 615 4.11 15.89 -32.03
N GLY A 616 2.87 15.94 -31.56
CA GLY A 616 2.49 16.66 -30.32
C GLY A 616 1.31 16.02 -29.62
N ARG A 617 1.03 16.51 -28.43
CA ARG A 617 0.01 15.97 -27.51
C ARG A 617 -1.40 16.53 -27.73
N ASP A 618 -1.57 17.55 -28.56
CA ASP A 618 -2.86 18.23 -28.75
C ASP A 618 -3.88 17.43 -29.55
N LEU A 619 -3.45 16.40 -30.28
CA LEU A 619 -4.34 15.57 -31.08
C LEU A 619 -5.31 14.77 -30.19
N GLU A 620 -4.86 14.24 -29.07
CA GLU A 620 -5.70 13.51 -28.12
C GLU A 620 -6.82 14.42 -27.56
N ARG A 621 -6.44 15.65 -27.19
CA ARG A 621 -7.39 16.66 -26.69
C ARG A 621 -8.37 17.09 -27.78
N TRP A 622 -7.90 17.23 -29.03
CA TRP A 622 -8.75 17.56 -30.18
C TRP A 622 -9.73 16.42 -30.49
N LEU A 623 -9.26 15.17 -30.53
CA LEU A 623 -10.10 13.99 -30.78
C LEU A 623 -11.14 13.78 -29.68
N ALA A 624 -10.80 14.05 -28.41
CA ALA A 624 -11.75 13.98 -27.30
C ALA A 624 -12.93 14.97 -27.49
N ASN A 625 -12.66 16.15 -28.03
CA ASN A 625 -13.66 17.20 -28.25
C ASN A 625 -14.26 17.23 -29.68
N ALA A 626 -13.76 16.41 -30.60
CA ALA A 626 -14.25 16.39 -31.97
C ALA A 626 -15.55 15.57 -32.09
N ASP A 627 -16.45 16.02 -32.96
CA ASP A 627 -17.65 15.26 -33.34
C ASP A 627 -17.23 14.11 -34.27
N VAL A 628 -16.70 13.03 -33.71
CA VAL A 628 -16.27 11.84 -34.46
C VAL A 628 -17.02 10.61 -33.97
N GLU A 629 -17.44 9.77 -34.91
CA GLU A 629 -18.07 8.48 -34.60
C GLU A 629 -17.14 7.34 -35.11
N PRO A 630 -17.04 6.23 -34.35
CA PRO A 630 -16.26 5.09 -34.80
C PRO A 630 -16.89 4.48 -36.06
N ILE A 631 -16.12 4.36 -37.13
CA ILE A 631 -16.53 3.61 -38.29
C ILE A 631 -16.50 2.13 -37.89
N LYS A 632 -17.66 1.48 -37.87
CA LYS A 632 -17.69 0.01 -37.67
C LYS A 632 -16.83 -0.63 -38.76
N PRO A 633 -15.84 -1.47 -38.38
CA PRO A 633 -15.09 -2.21 -39.37
C PRO A 633 -16.10 -2.99 -40.23
N ALA A 634 -15.96 -2.89 -41.56
CA ALA A 634 -16.79 -3.67 -42.48
C ALA A 634 -16.72 -5.12 -42.03
N ALA A 635 -17.89 -5.74 -41.76
CA ALA A 635 -17.96 -7.11 -41.33
C ALA A 635 -17.06 -7.93 -42.23
N GLN A 636 -16.01 -8.53 -41.70
CA GLN A 636 -15.19 -9.47 -42.44
C GLN A 636 -16.16 -10.53 -42.97
N THR A 637 -16.32 -10.58 -44.27
CA THR A 637 -17.11 -11.62 -44.93
C THR A 637 -16.56 -12.95 -44.40
N PRO A 638 -17.37 -13.82 -43.78
CA PRO A 638 -16.85 -15.08 -43.31
C PRO A 638 -16.28 -15.82 -44.49
N THR A 639 -15.02 -16.18 -44.44
CA THR A 639 -14.37 -17.07 -45.37
C THR A 639 -15.30 -18.30 -45.51
N PRO A 640 -15.78 -18.65 -46.72
CA PRO A 640 -16.69 -19.77 -46.89
C PRO A 640 -15.99 -21.02 -46.31
N SER A 641 -16.63 -21.67 -45.35
CA SER A 641 -16.23 -22.99 -44.91
C SER A 641 -16.13 -23.91 -46.11
N PRO A 642 -15.10 -24.74 -46.22
CA PRO A 642 -15.03 -25.71 -47.32
C PRO A 642 -16.26 -26.64 -47.25
N ASP A 643 -16.96 -26.71 -48.40
CA ASP A 643 -18.14 -27.53 -48.63
C ASP A 643 -17.82 -29.01 -48.33
N PRO A 644 -18.53 -29.69 -47.42
CA PRO A 644 -18.27 -31.09 -47.12
C PRO A 644 -18.72 -32.08 -48.21
N THR A 645 -19.13 -31.59 -49.41
CA THR A 645 -19.65 -32.41 -50.53
C THR A 645 -18.75 -32.53 -51.76
N ALA A 646 -17.46 -32.17 -51.68
CA ALA A 646 -16.53 -32.44 -52.77
C ALA A 646 -16.08 -33.91 -52.75
N PRO A 647 -16.13 -34.65 -53.89
CA PRO A 647 -15.83 -36.06 -53.92
C PRO A 647 -14.34 -36.35 -53.73
N THR A 648 -14.03 -37.27 -52.88
CA THR A 648 -12.71 -37.86 -52.66
C THR A 648 -12.19 -38.57 -53.89
N GLU A 649 -11.09 -38.14 -54.45
CA GLU A 649 -10.26 -38.93 -55.36
C GLU A 649 -9.45 -39.98 -54.58
N PRO A 650 -9.18 -41.17 -55.23
CA PRO A 650 -8.72 -42.32 -54.48
C PRO A 650 -7.21 -42.35 -54.22
N ASP A 651 -6.90 -42.93 -53.08
CA ASP A 651 -5.59 -43.35 -52.57
C ASP A 651 -4.57 -43.79 -53.61
N HIS A 652 -3.41 -43.14 -53.63
CA HIS A 652 -2.18 -43.73 -54.13
C HIS A 652 -1.18 -43.95 -52.99
N ALA A 653 -0.80 -45.20 -52.84
CA ALA A 653 0.13 -45.75 -51.86
C ALA A 653 1.53 -45.12 -51.96
N PRO A 654 2.31 -45.14 -50.86
CA PRO A 654 3.60 -44.46 -50.78
C PRO A 654 4.70 -45.27 -51.47
N THR A 655 5.46 -44.61 -52.35
CA THR A 655 6.71 -45.09 -52.91
C THR A 655 7.90 -44.50 -52.13
N ASP A 656 8.80 -45.39 -51.76
CA ASP A 656 10.08 -45.23 -51.10
C ASP A 656 11.00 -44.15 -51.72
N PRO A 657 11.63 -43.23 -50.93
CA PRO A 657 12.61 -42.32 -51.45
C PRO A 657 14.06 -42.78 -51.09
N SER A 658 14.68 -43.48 -52.02
CA SER A 658 16.12 -43.62 -52.05
C SER A 658 16.68 -43.07 -53.37
N ALA A 659 17.08 -41.77 -53.35
CA ALA A 659 18.07 -41.27 -54.32
C ALA A 659 18.63 -39.92 -53.89
N SER A 660 19.85 -39.95 -53.42
CA SER A 660 21.00 -39.05 -53.63
C SER A 660 20.78 -37.50 -53.72
N ALA A 661 21.28 -36.82 -52.69
CA ALA A 661 21.60 -35.39 -52.66
C ALA A 661 22.88 -35.08 -53.43
N PRO A 662 23.00 -33.92 -54.12
CA PRO A 662 24.25 -33.43 -54.69
C PRO A 662 25.11 -32.70 -53.62
N PRO A 663 26.47 -32.61 -53.83
CA PRO A 663 27.41 -32.21 -52.79
C PRO A 663 27.45 -30.69 -52.60
N ASN A 664 27.71 -30.35 -51.34
CA ASN A 664 27.96 -29.01 -50.80
C ASN A 664 29.30 -28.43 -51.34
N PRO A 665 29.42 -27.18 -51.73
CA PRO A 665 30.69 -26.57 -52.09
C PRO A 665 31.50 -26.20 -50.81
N GLU A 666 32.81 -26.47 -50.91
CA GLU A 666 33.84 -26.17 -49.91
C GLU A 666 33.96 -24.67 -49.54
N PRO A 667 34.36 -24.33 -48.34
CA PRO A 667 34.64 -22.97 -47.93
C PRO A 667 35.97 -22.47 -48.45
N GLN A 668 35.94 -21.33 -49.15
CA GLN A 668 37.14 -20.62 -49.58
C GLN A 668 37.78 -19.84 -48.40
N THR A 669 39.06 -20.07 -48.23
CA THR A 669 39.96 -19.36 -47.32
C THR A 669 40.18 -17.90 -47.76
N PRO A 670 40.25 -16.93 -46.84
CA PRO A 670 40.59 -15.54 -47.18
C PRO A 670 42.13 -15.37 -47.37
N PRO A 671 42.54 -14.42 -48.20
CA PRO A 671 43.97 -14.19 -48.47
C PRO A 671 44.66 -13.42 -47.32
N SER A 672 45.91 -13.77 -47.11
CA SER A 672 46.86 -13.23 -46.14
C SER A 672 47.22 -11.76 -46.41
N GLU A 673 47.26 -10.97 -45.34
CA GLU A 673 47.88 -9.63 -45.29
C GLU A 673 49.40 -9.70 -45.45
N PRO A 674 50.03 -8.66 -46.03
CA PRO A 674 51.45 -8.44 -45.88
C PRO A 674 51.75 -7.47 -44.73
N GLN A 675 52.69 -7.87 -43.86
CA GLN A 675 53.44 -6.96 -43.00
C GLN A 675 54.60 -6.30 -43.81
N PRO A 676 55.20 -5.18 -43.34
CA PRO A 676 55.56 -4.83 -41.96
C PRO A 676 54.85 -3.60 -41.40
#